data_cd38a5b3666b9c53f204fa45bf16a2dc
#
_entry.id   cd38a5b3666b9c53f204fa45bf16a2dc
#
_cell.length_a   1.000
_cell.length_b   1.000
_cell.length_c   1.000
_cell.angle_alpha   90.00
_cell.angle_beta   90.00
_cell.angle_gamma   90.00
#
_symmetry.space_group_name_H-M   'P 1'
#
loop_
_entity.id
_entity.type
_entity.pdbx_description
1 polymer ?
#
loop_
_entity_poly.entity_id
_entity_poly.type
_entity_poly.pdbx_seq_one_letter_code
_entity_poly.pdbx_strand_id
1 'polypeptide(L)'
;MTSAWRQDPLTASRPALEGELVAEIAAELLASDLNAAPHVIGSLLRRLEGDAVTVRETCGALSSAQRAGQRMLPRLLPLVPSISACFDGLLLDPDDRLTLLVAGLSVTDNVEVLLRATGRAPDELLAGRLNGLLAVSHGRFTLCDRRATIWLQHTTSALEIAHAHELLERTHRDLGDEDAALWHRASGALQRIPDVAAPLIEMALALSEAGHADHAFVVATEAAEHADGASCEWARAVAGAAAMSAGCFEDAAERLGPLSDVDHALHAKALGIAVVAETNTHGMIAMIDPAEHRPRAADPGRWRDWARTASLAAVACAERGAPHEMRAWLAALREADARAGADGAVRDAAVALCWMLTGEAEAVEPSAGGPFSGTMVRALHAAVRGDIDEGLRILALAHARPTGETDPLIPGFERSPLADAYLAVVEALLRFWRGDVEVARELLGTASVRLPVGIPFAGLGVVLAQRLDIAVHGTPGPLARSLAATLPGGIRLDRLVDSGLSAYLGGAAEQAAIDVTLWHDRGGPEPVLGIPGLDEVGPVARRPRVEPPETTRARGLLHRIRTLPESSWRREHDEIAQTGRRLTSPFDRARVEALLGSTCLSRGDASAGRRHLRAASRLFEDAGALAWKDAVEARLARLTIALSAQSDPVTEPIAVIRDADPLAASRVAWETLLTEREIEVAMRVASGGENREIATALDVSVRTVEVHVGRLFDKLGVRNRVELAVLAHRTGRVF
;
A
#
# COMPACT_ATOMS: atom_id res chain seq x y z
N MET A 1 26.03 13.36 -16.46
CA MET A 1 25.96 13.75 -15.05
C MET A 1 25.34 12.70 -14.12
N THR A 2 24.42 11.84 -14.52
CA THR A 2 23.75 10.85 -13.66
C THR A 2 24.50 9.54 -13.45
N SER A 3 25.67 9.31 -14.06
CA SER A 3 26.41 8.03 -13.94
C SER A 3 27.48 8.00 -12.85
N ALA A 4 27.77 9.12 -12.19
CA ALA A 4 28.84 9.21 -11.22
C ALA A 4 28.46 8.72 -9.80
N TRP A 5 27.18 8.82 -9.43
CA TRP A 5 26.70 8.31 -8.14
C TRP A 5 26.53 6.80 -8.23
N ARG A 6 27.14 6.07 -7.30
CA ARG A 6 27.11 4.59 -7.29
C ARG A 6 25.70 4.07 -7.51
N GLN A 7 25.42 3.56 -8.71
CA GLN A 7 24.28 2.71 -8.92
C GLN A 7 24.50 1.45 -8.11
N ASP A 8 23.53 1.05 -7.33
CA ASP A 8 23.59 -0.13 -6.49
C ASP A 8 23.80 -1.38 -7.35
N PRO A 9 24.97 -2.06 -7.33
CA PRO A 9 25.24 -3.20 -8.20
C PRO A 9 24.43 -4.45 -7.84
N LEU A 10 23.67 -4.43 -6.73
CA LEU A 10 22.78 -5.51 -6.31
C LEU A 10 21.42 -5.55 -7.01
N THR A 11 21.20 -4.73 -8.04
CA THR A 11 19.97 -4.80 -8.87
C THR A 11 19.78 -6.12 -9.61
N ALA A 12 20.73 -7.06 -9.52
CA ALA A 12 20.67 -8.39 -10.13
C ALA A 12 20.19 -9.50 -9.17
N SER A 13 19.94 -9.23 -7.88
CA SER A 13 19.32 -10.21 -6.99
C SER A 13 17.85 -10.43 -7.41
N ARG A 14 17.44 -11.70 -7.48
CA ARG A 14 16.09 -12.10 -7.90
C ARG A 14 15.08 -11.39 -7.00
N PRO A 15 14.19 -10.53 -7.53
CA PRO A 15 13.24 -9.73 -6.72
C PRO A 15 12.36 -10.58 -5.79
N ALA A 16 12.08 -11.82 -6.17
CA ALA A 16 11.30 -12.74 -5.37
C ALA A 16 12.00 -13.14 -4.05
N LEU A 17 13.33 -13.44 -4.11
CA LEU A 17 14.08 -13.77 -2.91
C LEU A 17 14.24 -12.59 -1.95
N GLU A 18 14.35 -11.37 -2.46
CA GLU A 18 14.34 -10.15 -1.65
C GLU A 18 13.00 -9.99 -0.91
N GLY A 19 11.88 -10.21 -1.61
CA GLY A 19 10.55 -10.14 -1.03
C GLY A 19 10.29 -11.15 0.09
N GLU A 20 10.73 -12.40 -0.08
CA GLU A 20 10.62 -13.44 0.95
C GLU A 20 11.43 -13.10 2.20
N LEU A 21 12.67 -12.63 2.04
CA LEU A 21 13.52 -12.23 3.17
C LEU A 21 12.97 -11.00 3.90
N VAL A 22 12.46 -10.01 3.18
CA VAL A 22 11.77 -8.85 3.79
C VAL A 22 10.55 -9.30 4.59
N ALA A 23 9.76 -10.24 4.05
CA ALA A 23 8.58 -10.76 4.75
C ALA A 23 8.95 -11.52 6.02
N GLU A 24 10.02 -12.31 6.01
CA GLU A 24 10.53 -13.02 7.18
C GLU A 24 10.97 -12.03 8.27
N ILE A 25 11.81 -11.04 7.92
CA ILE A 25 12.29 -10.02 8.85
C ILE A 25 11.09 -9.19 9.39
N ALA A 26 10.15 -8.82 8.54
CA ALA A 26 8.95 -8.10 8.96
C ALA A 26 8.12 -8.89 9.98
N ALA A 27 7.98 -10.21 9.79
CA ALA A 27 7.28 -11.08 10.73
C ALA A 27 7.99 -11.14 12.10
N GLU A 28 9.31 -11.24 12.13
CA GLU A 28 10.10 -11.26 13.35
C GLU A 28 10.07 -9.91 14.10
N LEU A 29 10.17 -8.79 13.36
CA LEU A 29 10.06 -7.46 13.94
C LEU A 29 8.66 -7.22 14.54
N LEU A 30 7.60 -7.62 13.85
CA LEU A 30 6.23 -7.56 14.35
C LEU A 30 6.04 -8.38 15.65
N ALA A 31 6.66 -9.56 15.73
CA ALA A 31 6.61 -10.40 16.91
C ALA A 31 7.36 -9.79 18.11
N SER A 32 8.31 -8.88 17.86
CA SER A 32 9.11 -8.16 18.86
C SER A 32 8.59 -6.74 19.13
N ASP A 33 7.40 -6.38 18.62
CA ASP A 33 6.82 -5.02 18.69
C ASP A 33 7.70 -3.91 18.09
N LEU A 34 8.60 -4.30 17.20
CA LEU A 34 9.48 -3.41 16.43
C LEU A 34 8.94 -3.27 14.99
N ASN A 35 7.92 -2.43 14.82
CA ASN A 35 7.32 -2.24 13.51
C ASN A 35 8.25 -1.46 12.57
N ALA A 36 8.48 -1.99 11.35
CA ALA A 36 9.25 -1.33 10.31
C ALA A 36 8.57 -1.52 8.94
N ALA A 37 8.50 -0.48 8.13
CA ALA A 37 7.87 -0.55 6.80
C ALA A 37 8.68 -1.46 5.85
N PRO A 38 8.02 -2.24 4.98
CA PRO A 38 8.72 -3.19 4.10
C PRO A 38 9.80 -2.54 3.23
N HIS A 39 9.55 -1.35 2.67
CA HIS A 39 10.53 -0.63 1.86
C HIS A 39 11.76 -0.16 2.67
N VAL A 40 11.59 0.12 3.96
CA VAL A 40 12.71 0.44 4.87
C VAL A 40 13.55 -0.81 5.12
N ILE A 41 12.91 -1.96 5.43
CA ILE A 41 13.60 -3.24 5.58
C ILE A 41 14.36 -3.59 4.30
N GLY A 42 13.74 -3.45 3.13
CA GLY A 42 14.37 -3.68 1.83
C GLY A 42 15.56 -2.74 1.57
N SER A 43 15.44 -1.46 1.94
CA SER A 43 16.56 -0.51 1.85
C SER A 43 17.72 -0.88 2.76
N LEU A 44 17.45 -1.29 4.00
CA LEU A 44 18.48 -1.77 4.92
C LEU A 44 19.15 -3.06 4.42
N LEU A 45 18.37 -4.02 3.91
CA LEU A 45 18.94 -5.25 3.33
C LEU A 45 19.94 -4.96 2.21
N ARG A 46 19.59 -4.03 1.30
CA ARG A 46 20.51 -3.63 0.21
C ARG A 46 21.76 -2.93 0.73
N ARG A 47 21.66 -2.13 1.80
CA ARG A 47 22.79 -1.40 2.41
C ARG A 47 23.66 -2.29 3.30
N LEU A 48 23.12 -3.40 3.84
CA LEU A 48 23.74 -4.27 4.84
C LEU A 48 24.01 -5.69 4.29
N GLU A 49 24.25 -5.81 2.98
CA GLU A 49 24.64 -7.04 2.28
C GLU A 49 23.68 -8.22 2.46
N GLY A 50 22.41 -7.95 2.71
CA GLY A 50 21.39 -9.00 2.90
C GLY A 50 21.45 -9.69 4.27
N ASP A 51 22.24 -9.19 5.22
CA ASP A 51 22.36 -9.79 6.55
C ASP A 51 21.17 -9.46 7.44
N ALA A 52 20.28 -10.42 7.60
CA ALA A 52 19.05 -10.28 8.39
C ALA A 52 19.31 -9.94 9.88
N VAL A 53 20.40 -10.44 10.47
CA VAL A 53 20.75 -10.14 11.87
C VAL A 53 21.09 -8.66 12.00
N THR A 54 21.97 -8.16 11.14
CA THR A 54 22.37 -6.74 11.13
C THR A 54 21.18 -5.83 10.83
N VAL A 55 20.26 -6.22 9.93
CA VAL A 55 19.05 -5.45 9.66
C VAL A 55 18.16 -5.33 10.89
N ARG A 56 17.93 -6.42 11.63
CA ARG A 56 17.12 -6.39 12.87
C ARG A 56 17.73 -5.52 13.95
N GLU A 57 19.03 -5.67 14.20
CA GLU A 57 19.74 -4.83 15.17
C GLU A 57 19.69 -3.35 14.77
N THR A 58 19.88 -3.05 13.48
CA THR A 58 19.78 -1.68 12.95
C THR A 58 18.37 -1.13 13.14
N CYS A 59 17.31 -1.90 12.83
CA CYS A 59 15.93 -1.50 13.10
C CYS A 59 15.71 -1.18 14.59
N GLY A 60 16.30 -1.95 15.51
CA GLY A 60 16.25 -1.66 16.94
C GLY A 60 16.90 -0.33 17.34
N ALA A 61 17.92 0.12 16.60
CA ALA A 61 18.63 1.37 16.84
C ALA A 61 18.01 2.60 16.16
N LEU A 62 17.14 2.40 15.16
CA LEU A 62 16.44 3.47 14.46
C LEU A 62 15.24 3.99 15.26
N SER A 63 14.88 5.27 15.04
CA SER A 63 13.64 5.83 15.58
C SER A 63 12.40 5.19 14.94
N SER A 64 11.25 5.27 15.61
CA SER A 64 9.97 4.78 15.07
C SER A 64 9.60 5.42 13.73
N ALA A 65 9.86 6.72 13.59
CA ALA A 65 9.62 7.47 12.36
C ALA A 65 10.52 7.00 11.20
N GLN A 66 11.80 6.70 11.48
CA GLN A 66 12.71 6.12 10.48
C GLN A 66 12.26 4.71 10.08
N ARG A 67 11.89 3.87 11.05
CA ARG A 67 11.36 2.54 10.75
C ARG A 67 10.06 2.58 9.94
N ALA A 68 9.20 3.55 10.23
CA ALA A 68 7.96 3.74 9.48
C ALA A 68 8.15 4.36 8.08
N GLY A 69 9.37 4.80 7.72
CA GLY A 69 9.65 5.51 6.48
C GLY A 69 9.12 6.95 6.46
N GLN A 70 8.77 7.52 7.62
CA GLN A 70 8.35 8.93 7.75
C GLN A 70 9.53 9.89 7.82
N ARG A 71 10.71 9.38 8.19
CA ARG A 71 12.00 10.08 8.15
C ARG A 71 13.00 9.30 7.32
N MET A 72 13.88 10.03 6.67
CA MET A 72 15.01 9.46 5.94
C MET A 72 15.88 8.60 6.86
N LEU A 73 16.40 7.51 6.33
CA LEU A 73 17.45 6.76 7.02
C LEU A 73 18.68 7.64 7.18
N PRO A 74 19.39 7.54 8.32
CA PRO A 74 20.59 8.32 8.53
C PRO A 74 21.63 8.00 7.45
N ARG A 75 22.38 9.02 7.01
CA ARG A 75 23.45 8.84 6.02
C ARG A 75 24.46 7.79 6.49
N LEU A 76 24.91 7.88 7.75
CA LEU A 76 25.68 6.87 8.44
C LEU A 76 24.74 6.06 9.33
N LEU A 77 24.55 4.79 9.00
CA LEU A 77 23.76 3.87 9.81
C LEU A 77 24.42 3.65 11.18
N PRO A 78 23.64 3.34 12.23
CA PRO A 78 24.20 3.08 13.55
C PRO A 78 25.15 1.87 13.53
N LEU A 79 26.21 1.95 14.29
CA LEU A 79 27.12 0.83 14.53
C LEU A 79 26.44 -0.15 15.50
N VAL A 80 26.11 -1.33 15.01
CA VAL A 80 25.45 -2.38 15.79
C VAL A 80 26.41 -3.53 16.10
N PRO A 81 26.10 -4.36 17.14
CA PRO A 81 26.99 -5.43 17.58
C PRO A 81 27.43 -6.41 16.49
N SER A 82 26.54 -6.78 15.57
CA SER A 82 26.86 -7.67 14.46
C SER A 82 27.91 -7.08 13.51
N ILE A 83 27.86 -5.76 13.25
CA ILE A 83 28.89 -5.06 12.45
C ILE A 83 30.21 -5.04 13.21
N SER A 84 30.23 -4.66 14.49
CA SER A 84 31.42 -4.65 15.32
C SER A 84 32.10 -6.02 15.36
N ALA A 85 31.33 -7.07 15.57
CA ALA A 85 31.83 -8.45 15.61
C ALA A 85 32.54 -8.89 14.29
N CYS A 86 32.14 -8.33 13.13
CA CYS A 86 32.79 -8.62 11.86
C CYS A 86 34.18 -7.97 11.73
N PHE A 87 34.41 -6.80 12.33
CA PHE A 87 35.56 -5.96 12.03
C PHE A 87 36.45 -5.61 13.23
N ASP A 88 36.04 -5.73 14.50
CA ASP A 88 36.82 -5.35 15.68
C ASP A 88 38.12 -6.15 15.84
N GLY A 89 38.22 -7.32 15.25
CA GLY A 89 39.44 -8.13 15.19
C GLY A 89 40.41 -7.78 14.04
N LEU A 90 40.04 -6.82 13.18
CA LEU A 90 40.80 -6.48 11.99
C LEU A 90 41.95 -5.53 12.32
N LEU A 91 43.17 -6.03 12.25
CA LEU A 91 44.38 -5.24 12.48
C LEU A 91 44.80 -4.58 11.16
N LEU A 92 44.42 -3.33 10.95
CA LEU A 92 44.85 -2.51 9.81
C LEU A 92 45.98 -1.56 10.23
N ASP A 93 47.00 -1.42 9.36
CA ASP A 93 47.91 -0.30 9.51
C ASP A 93 47.23 1.04 9.11
N PRO A 94 47.81 2.19 9.45
CA PRO A 94 47.22 3.49 9.17
C PRO A 94 46.93 3.72 7.68
N ASP A 95 47.79 3.25 6.78
CA ASP A 95 47.65 3.44 5.34
C ASP A 95 46.57 2.53 4.74
N ASP A 96 46.45 1.27 5.20
CA ASP A 96 45.37 0.38 4.84
C ASP A 96 44.02 0.91 5.32
N ARG A 97 43.98 1.42 6.55
CA ARG A 97 42.78 2.04 7.14
C ARG A 97 42.35 3.27 6.33
N LEU A 98 43.27 4.15 5.98
CA LEU A 98 43.00 5.31 5.13
C LEU A 98 42.46 4.89 3.76
N THR A 99 43.07 3.87 3.15
CA THR A 99 42.64 3.35 1.86
C THR A 99 41.22 2.85 1.87
N LEU A 100 40.83 2.08 2.88
CA LEU A 100 39.47 1.59 3.03
C LEU A 100 38.49 2.73 3.37
N LEU A 101 38.93 3.73 4.15
CA LEU A 101 38.10 4.91 4.44
C LEU A 101 37.83 5.72 3.17
N VAL A 102 38.87 6.02 2.38
CA VAL A 102 38.77 6.70 1.08
C VAL A 102 37.86 5.90 0.14
N ALA A 103 38.02 4.56 0.05
CA ALA A 103 37.16 3.70 -0.74
C ALA A 103 35.70 3.75 -0.27
N GLY A 104 35.47 3.78 1.06
CA GLY A 104 34.12 3.84 1.65
C GLY A 104 33.43 5.19 1.45
N LEU A 105 34.16 6.29 1.49
CA LEU A 105 33.65 7.66 1.33
C LEU A 105 33.51 8.08 -0.14
N SER A 106 34.26 7.45 -1.06
CA SER A 106 34.23 7.81 -2.48
C SER A 106 32.83 7.68 -3.09
N VAL A 107 32.38 8.71 -3.82
CA VAL A 107 31.10 8.70 -4.57
C VAL A 107 31.19 7.92 -5.88
N THR A 108 32.39 7.55 -6.31
CA THR A 108 32.64 6.73 -7.49
C THR A 108 33.35 5.43 -7.13
N ASP A 109 33.23 4.43 -7.97
CA ASP A 109 33.93 3.14 -7.85
C ASP A 109 35.17 3.05 -8.76
N ASN A 110 35.65 4.18 -9.27
CA ASN A 110 36.80 4.25 -10.15
C ASN A 110 38.10 3.98 -9.38
N VAL A 111 38.83 2.93 -9.75
CA VAL A 111 40.10 2.54 -9.11
C VAL A 111 41.18 3.63 -9.26
N GLU A 112 41.17 4.40 -10.35
CA GLU A 112 42.11 5.50 -10.56
C GLU A 112 41.94 6.60 -9.48
N VAL A 113 40.69 6.91 -9.10
CA VAL A 113 40.42 7.83 -8.00
C VAL A 113 41.05 7.32 -6.71
N LEU A 114 40.84 6.04 -6.38
CA LEU A 114 41.36 5.45 -5.16
C LEU A 114 42.91 5.46 -5.14
N LEU A 115 43.57 5.05 -6.25
CA LEU A 115 45.02 5.02 -6.37
C LEU A 115 45.64 6.42 -6.23
N ARG A 116 45.08 7.41 -6.93
CA ARG A 116 45.60 8.80 -6.87
C ARG A 116 45.38 9.43 -5.49
N ALA A 117 44.16 9.23 -4.89
CA ALA A 117 43.84 9.79 -3.59
C ALA A 117 44.73 9.24 -2.47
N THR A 118 45.10 7.95 -2.53
CA THR A 118 45.93 7.27 -1.51
C THR A 118 47.41 7.25 -1.83
N GLY A 119 47.81 7.58 -3.06
CA GLY A 119 49.21 7.49 -3.52
C GLY A 119 49.74 6.08 -3.66
N ARG A 120 48.88 5.06 -3.62
CA ARG A 120 49.26 3.64 -3.70
C ARG A 120 49.46 3.16 -5.14
N ALA A 121 50.36 2.19 -5.29
CA ALA A 121 50.49 1.46 -6.54
C ALA A 121 49.42 0.37 -6.69
N PRO A 122 49.04 -0.03 -7.93
CA PRO A 122 48.00 -1.03 -8.16
C PRO A 122 48.27 -2.40 -7.52
N ASP A 123 49.53 -2.82 -7.46
CA ASP A 123 49.96 -4.05 -6.83
C ASP A 123 49.82 -4.02 -5.29
N GLU A 124 49.97 -2.87 -4.67
CA GLU A 124 49.78 -2.70 -3.23
C GLU A 124 48.30 -2.85 -2.81
N LEU A 125 47.36 -2.49 -3.68
CA LEU A 125 45.90 -2.71 -3.43
C LEU A 125 45.52 -4.18 -3.48
N LEU A 126 46.21 -4.97 -4.32
CA LEU A 126 45.90 -6.37 -4.56
C LEU A 126 46.72 -7.31 -3.67
N ALA A 127 47.73 -6.79 -2.99
CA ALA A 127 48.59 -7.53 -2.06
C ALA A 127 48.24 -7.19 -0.60
N GLY A 128 48.63 -8.04 0.31
CA GLY A 128 48.54 -7.76 1.73
C GLY A 128 47.14 -7.92 2.34
N ARG A 129 46.83 -7.07 3.34
CA ARG A 129 45.63 -7.20 4.18
C ARG A 129 44.36 -6.65 3.51
N LEU A 130 44.52 -5.82 2.48
CA LEU A 130 43.39 -5.30 1.69
C LEU A 130 42.77 -6.36 0.80
N ASN A 131 43.54 -7.41 0.46
CA ASN A 131 43.01 -8.53 -0.26
C ASN A 131 41.93 -9.26 0.55
N GLY A 132 40.72 -9.34 -0.01
CA GLY A 132 39.52 -9.85 0.68
C GLY A 132 38.65 -8.78 1.36
N LEU A 133 39.14 -7.53 1.50
CA LEU A 133 38.35 -6.38 1.94
C LEU A 133 37.94 -5.48 0.77
N LEU A 134 38.81 -5.41 -0.24
CA LEU A 134 38.63 -4.63 -1.45
C LEU A 134 38.84 -5.54 -2.68
N ALA A 135 37.87 -5.58 -3.55
CA ALA A 135 37.96 -6.25 -4.84
C ALA A 135 38.16 -5.19 -5.94
N VAL A 136 39.08 -5.49 -6.90
CA VAL A 136 39.34 -4.62 -8.05
C VAL A 136 39.12 -5.42 -9.33
N SER A 137 38.30 -4.90 -10.23
CA SER A 137 38.08 -5.51 -11.54
C SER A 137 37.66 -4.45 -12.58
N HIS A 138 38.17 -4.56 -13.81
CA HIS A 138 37.79 -3.70 -14.94
C HIS A 138 37.89 -2.19 -14.66
N GLY A 139 38.90 -1.76 -13.91
CA GLY A 139 39.10 -0.35 -13.54
C GLY A 139 38.16 0.17 -12.45
N ARG A 140 37.43 -0.71 -11.80
CA ARG A 140 36.53 -0.41 -10.69
C ARG A 140 36.97 -1.13 -9.42
N PHE A 141 36.66 -0.54 -8.27
CA PHE A 141 36.81 -1.18 -6.97
C PHE A 141 35.47 -1.39 -6.28
N THR A 142 35.41 -2.40 -5.44
CA THR A 142 34.22 -2.69 -4.61
C THR A 142 34.68 -3.14 -3.24
N LEU A 143 34.11 -2.60 -2.16
CA LEU A 143 34.28 -3.18 -0.84
C LEU A 143 33.58 -4.55 -0.82
N CYS A 144 34.30 -5.59 -0.38
CA CYS A 144 33.75 -6.94 -0.29
C CYS A 144 32.62 -7.05 0.73
N ASP A 145 32.64 -6.19 1.75
CA ASP A 145 31.55 -5.98 2.70
C ASP A 145 31.39 -4.48 2.94
N ARG A 146 30.27 -3.93 2.51
CA ARG A 146 29.95 -2.49 2.65
C ARG A 146 29.75 -2.07 4.11
N ARG A 147 29.46 -3.00 5.02
CA ARG A 147 29.35 -2.72 6.46
C ARG A 147 30.66 -2.21 7.05
N ALA A 148 31.79 -2.53 6.40
CA ALA A 148 33.08 -1.97 6.77
C ALA A 148 33.11 -0.43 6.74
N THR A 149 32.38 0.20 5.82
CA THR A 149 32.25 1.68 5.78
C THR A 149 31.59 2.23 7.04
N ILE A 150 30.56 1.55 7.57
CA ILE A 150 29.88 1.95 8.80
C ILE A 150 30.84 1.85 9.98
N TRP A 151 31.52 0.70 10.11
CA TRP A 151 32.50 0.46 11.17
C TRP A 151 33.65 1.47 11.12
N LEU A 152 34.23 1.71 9.93
CA LEU A 152 35.31 2.67 9.75
C LEU A 152 34.90 4.08 10.16
N GLN A 153 33.76 4.59 9.70
CA GLN A 153 33.34 5.95 10.03
C GLN A 153 33.04 6.14 11.52
N HIS A 154 32.51 5.12 12.21
CA HIS A 154 32.26 5.19 13.65
C HIS A 154 33.53 5.06 14.50
N THR A 155 34.57 4.41 13.98
CA THR A 155 35.84 4.17 14.72
C THR A 155 36.99 5.08 14.29
N THR A 156 36.73 6.01 13.36
CA THR A 156 37.72 6.95 12.84
C THR A 156 37.42 8.36 13.34
N SER A 157 38.44 9.16 13.63
CA SER A 157 38.30 10.54 14.09
C SER A 157 37.74 11.46 13.00
N ALA A 158 37.05 12.51 13.40
CA ALA A 158 36.54 13.54 12.45
C ALA A 158 37.64 14.19 11.60
N LEU A 159 38.85 14.32 12.14
CA LEU A 159 39.99 14.86 11.40
C LEU A 159 40.49 13.91 10.33
N GLU A 160 40.51 12.61 10.58
CA GLU A 160 40.90 11.60 9.58
C GLU A 160 39.84 11.49 8.49
N ILE A 161 38.53 11.58 8.84
CA ILE A 161 37.45 11.61 7.87
C ILE A 161 37.55 12.86 6.98
N ALA A 162 37.78 14.03 7.59
CA ALA A 162 37.99 15.29 6.85
C ALA A 162 39.21 15.19 5.90
N HIS A 163 40.29 14.56 6.36
CA HIS A 163 41.49 14.36 5.53
C HIS A 163 41.18 13.41 4.34
N ALA A 164 40.45 12.33 4.54
CA ALA A 164 40.04 11.45 3.45
C ALA A 164 39.18 12.16 2.41
N HIS A 165 38.28 13.05 2.86
CA HIS A 165 37.49 13.90 1.96
C HIS A 165 38.37 14.89 1.20
N GLU A 166 39.37 15.50 1.85
CA GLU A 166 40.32 16.41 1.20
C GLU A 166 41.14 15.73 0.10
N LEU A 167 41.56 14.47 0.31
CA LEU A 167 42.22 13.67 -0.70
C LEU A 167 41.34 13.40 -1.91
N LEU A 168 40.08 13.03 -1.65
CA LEU A 168 39.08 12.80 -2.69
C LEU A 168 38.74 14.07 -3.46
N GLU A 169 38.55 15.22 -2.76
CA GLU A 169 38.31 16.52 -3.38
C GLU A 169 39.39 16.87 -4.39
N ARG A 170 40.67 16.83 -3.97
CA ARG A 170 41.81 17.14 -4.83
C ARG A 170 41.84 16.20 -6.05
N THR A 171 41.69 14.91 -5.81
CA THR A 171 41.74 13.90 -6.87
C THR A 171 40.65 14.10 -7.91
N HIS A 172 39.38 14.34 -7.48
CA HIS A 172 38.28 14.58 -8.40
C HIS A 172 38.47 15.89 -9.19
N ARG A 173 38.98 16.94 -8.54
CA ARG A 173 39.32 18.21 -9.21
C ARG A 173 40.39 18.00 -10.29
N ASP A 174 41.46 17.25 -9.98
CA ASP A 174 42.54 16.93 -10.94
C ASP A 174 42.04 16.07 -12.11
N LEU A 175 40.98 15.32 -11.92
CA LEU A 175 40.32 14.53 -12.97
C LEU A 175 39.21 15.31 -13.71
N GLY A 176 38.92 16.54 -13.31
CA GLY A 176 37.89 17.38 -13.91
C GLY A 176 36.43 17.01 -13.53
N ASP A 177 36.26 16.24 -12.43
CA ASP A 177 34.93 15.88 -11.89
C ASP A 177 34.57 16.89 -10.79
N GLU A 178 34.08 18.06 -11.21
CA GLU A 178 33.78 19.18 -10.32
C GLU A 178 32.66 18.87 -9.34
N ASP A 179 31.64 18.09 -9.74
CA ASP A 179 30.49 17.73 -8.87
C ASP A 179 30.94 16.86 -7.69
N ALA A 180 31.76 15.85 -7.95
CA ALA A 180 32.34 15.00 -6.91
C ALA A 180 33.34 15.77 -6.01
N ALA A 181 34.17 16.64 -6.61
CA ALA A 181 35.06 17.49 -5.85
C ALA A 181 34.29 18.46 -4.91
N LEU A 182 33.22 19.08 -5.41
CA LEU A 182 32.34 19.94 -4.64
C LEU A 182 31.72 19.19 -3.44
N TRP A 183 31.19 18.00 -3.69
CA TRP A 183 30.61 17.16 -2.65
C TRP A 183 31.62 16.82 -1.55
N HIS A 184 32.83 16.39 -1.92
CA HIS A 184 33.85 16.05 -0.95
C HIS A 184 34.37 17.26 -0.19
N ARG A 185 34.47 18.41 -0.84
CA ARG A 185 34.83 19.67 -0.19
C ARG A 185 33.79 20.05 0.88
N ALA A 186 32.53 19.92 0.60
CA ALA A 186 31.46 20.19 1.56
C ALA A 186 31.46 19.17 2.72
N SER A 187 31.38 17.89 2.39
CA SER A 187 31.27 16.80 3.39
C SER A 187 32.49 16.65 4.29
N GLY A 188 33.69 17.10 3.86
CA GLY A 188 34.91 17.11 4.65
C GLY A 188 35.09 18.36 5.49
N ALA A 189 34.23 19.36 5.35
CA ALA A 189 34.39 20.65 5.99
C ALA A 189 34.14 20.59 7.50
N LEU A 190 35.09 21.03 8.29
CA LEU A 190 34.95 21.18 9.74
C LEU A 190 34.34 22.54 10.13
N GLN A 191 34.17 23.42 9.17
CA GLN A 191 33.59 24.74 9.33
C GLN A 191 32.71 25.06 8.12
N ARG A 192 31.76 25.96 8.31
CA ARG A 192 30.86 26.40 7.23
C ARG A 192 31.65 27.01 6.07
N ILE A 193 31.32 26.60 4.84
CA ILE A 193 31.92 27.12 3.60
C ILE A 193 30.77 27.67 2.73
N PRO A 194 30.45 28.96 2.78
CA PRO A 194 29.30 29.53 2.08
C PRO A 194 29.33 29.33 0.55
N ASP A 195 30.51 29.30 -0.06
CA ASP A 195 30.67 29.19 -1.52
C ASP A 195 30.19 27.86 -2.11
N VAL A 196 30.09 26.79 -1.30
CA VAL A 196 29.63 25.50 -1.77
C VAL A 196 28.08 25.39 -1.79
N ALA A 197 27.39 26.26 -1.06
CA ALA A 197 25.94 26.14 -0.85
C ALA A 197 25.15 26.26 -2.15
N ALA A 198 25.35 27.27 -2.95
CA ALA A 198 24.61 27.49 -4.19
C ALA A 198 24.82 26.34 -5.22
N PRO A 199 26.07 25.93 -5.52
CA PRO A 199 26.30 24.79 -6.39
C PRO A 199 25.71 23.47 -5.87
N LEU A 200 25.72 23.20 -4.56
CA LEU A 200 25.08 22.02 -3.97
C LEU A 200 23.56 22.08 -4.13
N ILE A 201 22.92 23.25 -4.02
CA ILE A 201 21.48 23.38 -4.26
C ILE A 201 21.15 23.04 -5.72
N GLU A 202 21.95 23.52 -6.67
CA GLU A 202 21.78 23.17 -8.10
C GLU A 202 21.94 21.67 -8.33
N MET A 203 22.93 21.05 -7.70
CA MET A 203 23.12 19.58 -7.75
C MET A 203 21.90 18.85 -7.17
N ALA A 204 21.37 19.30 -6.02
CA ALA A 204 20.20 18.67 -5.41
C ALA A 204 18.95 18.79 -6.30
N LEU A 205 18.75 19.93 -6.95
CA LEU A 205 17.66 20.11 -7.92
C LEU A 205 17.81 19.18 -9.12
N ALA A 206 19.01 19.03 -9.68
CA ALA A 206 19.28 18.10 -10.78
C ALA A 206 19.04 16.64 -10.37
N LEU A 207 19.41 16.26 -9.14
CA LEU A 207 19.12 14.94 -8.58
C LEU A 207 17.61 14.71 -8.39
N SER A 208 16.87 15.71 -7.93
CA SER A 208 15.41 15.65 -7.82
C SER A 208 14.76 15.44 -9.19
N GLU A 209 15.18 16.21 -10.20
CA GLU A 209 14.68 16.08 -11.58
C GLU A 209 15.02 14.71 -12.19
N ALA A 210 16.13 14.11 -11.78
CA ALA A 210 16.51 12.75 -12.19
C ALA A 210 15.75 11.64 -11.45
N GLY A 211 14.96 11.97 -10.40
CA GLY A 211 14.21 11.02 -9.59
C GLY A 211 14.98 10.44 -8.39
N HIS A 212 16.19 10.95 -8.12
CA HIS A 212 17.02 10.54 -6.98
C HIS A 212 16.68 11.37 -5.72
N ALA A 213 15.45 11.24 -5.24
CA ALA A 213 14.92 12.05 -4.15
C ALA A 213 15.72 11.93 -2.83
N ASP A 214 16.20 10.73 -2.50
CA ASP A 214 17.03 10.46 -1.33
C ASP A 214 18.39 11.16 -1.42
N HIS A 215 19.07 11.10 -2.55
CA HIS A 215 20.33 11.81 -2.77
C HIS A 215 20.12 13.32 -2.79
N ALA A 216 19.04 13.80 -3.44
CA ALA A 216 18.69 15.22 -3.44
C ALA A 216 18.47 15.75 -2.03
N PHE A 217 17.80 14.99 -1.16
CA PHE A 217 17.62 15.34 0.25
C PHE A 217 18.96 15.49 0.98
N VAL A 218 19.87 14.52 0.81
CA VAL A 218 21.18 14.51 1.46
C VAL A 218 22.00 15.72 1.01
N VAL A 219 22.06 15.98 -0.31
CA VAL A 219 22.83 17.11 -0.87
C VAL A 219 22.24 18.45 -0.48
N ALA A 220 20.91 18.61 -0.50
CA ALA A 220 20.26 19.85 -0.08
C ALA A 220 20.39 20.09 1.44
N THR A 221 20.43 19.03 2.24
CA THR A 221 20.69 19.13 3.69
C THR A 221 22.12 19.61 3.93
N GLU A 222 23.11 19.06 3.24
CA GLU A 222 24.50 19.51 3.31
C GLU A 222 24.63 20.98 2.88
N ALA A 223 23.95 21.37 1.79
CA ALA A 223 23.91 22.75 1.34
C ALA A 223 23.38 23.71 2.43
N ALA A 224 22.34 23.30 3.16
CA ALA A 224 21.73 24.09 4.23
C ALA A 224 22.70 24.31 5.42
N GLU A 225 23.57 23.35 5.70
CA GLU A 225 24.62 23.48 6.76
C GLU A 225 25.68 24.51 6.39
N HIS A 226 25.95 24.72 5.09
CA HIS A 226 26.92 25.69 4.60
C HIS A 226 26.33 27.07 4.27
N ALA A 227 25.01 27.11 4.01
CA ALA A 227 24.31 28.34 3.64
C ALA A 227 23.90 29.19 4.84
N ASP A 228 23.58 30.46 4.56
CA ASP A 228 22.95 31.39 5.49
C ASP A 228 21.84 32.21 4.80
N GLY A 229 20.99 32.85 5.62
CA GLY A 229 19.89 33.68 5.15
C GLY A 229 18.99 32.96 4.13
N ALA A 230 18.66 33.65 3.04
CA ALA A 230 17.77 33.17 2.00
C ALA A 230 18.29 31.90 1.29
N SER A 231 19.60 31.70 1.19
CA SER A 231 20.17 30.48 0.61
C SER A 231 19.94 29.26 1.49
N CYS A 232 20.02 29.42 2.81
CA CYS A 232 19.69 28.34 3.76
C CYS A 232 18.19 27.97 3.70
N GLU A 233 17.32 28.99 3.63
CA GLU A 233 15.88 28.78 3.47
C GLU A 233 15.54 28.04 2.16
N TRP A 234 16.22 28.43 1.06
CA TRP A 234 16.05 27.74 -0.23
C TRP A 234 16.57 26.31 -0.20
N ALA A 235 17.72 26.05 0.39
CA ALA A 235 18.24 24.69 0.57
C ALA A 235 17.28 23.82 1.39
N ARG A 236 16.69 24.36 2.47
CA ARG A 236 15.67 23.68 3.27
C ARG A 236 14.41 23.39 2.47
N ALA A 237 13.96 24.31 1.61
CA ALA A 237 12.82 24.09 0.74
C ALA A 237 13.06 22.94 -0.25
N VAL A 238 14.25 22.90 -0.85
CA VAL A 238 14.64 21.80 -1.76
C VAL A 238 14.73 20.47 -1.02
N ALA A 239 15.34 20.44 0.18
CA ALA A 239 15.39 19.25 1.02
C ALA A 239 13.99 18.76 1.41
N GLY A 240 13.08 19.66 1.79
CA GLY A 240 11.69 19.31 2.14
C GLY A 240 10.90 18.73 0.95
N ALA A 241 11.07 19.30 -0.24
CA ALA A 241 10.45 18.78 -1.47
C ALA A 241 11.02 17.39 -1.85
N ALA A 242 12.32 17.19 -1.70
CA ALA A 242 12.98 15.91 -1.93
C ALA A 242 12.51 14.83 -0.90
N ALA A 243 12.41 15.20 0.37
CA ALA A 243 11.88 14.31 1.42
C ALA A 243 10.44 13.88 1.11
N MET A 244 9.57 14.82 0.69
CA MET A 244 8.21 14.48 0.27
C MET A 244 8.21 13.51 -0.91
N SER A 245 9.04 13.74 -1.93
CA SER A 245 9.14 12.88 -3.11
C SER A 245 9.66 11.46 -2.78
N ALA A 246 10.44 11.33 -1.69
CA ALA A 246 10.85 10.05 -1.12
C ALA A 246 9.77 9.38 -0.25
N GLY A 247 8.72 10.09 0.15
CA GLY A 247 7.69 9.62 1.08
C GLY A 247 8.00 9.89 2.55
N CYS A 248 9.05 10.68 2.86
CA CYS A 248 9.51 10.98 4.21
C CYS A 248 8.85 12.26 4.74
N PHE A 249 7.59 12.14 5.13
CA PHE A 249 6.73 13.31 5.41
C PHE A 249 7.10 14.07 6.69
N GLU A 250 7.64 13.42 7.73
CA GLU A 250 8.11 14.14 8.92
C GLU A 250 9.27 15.06 8.59
N ASP A 251 10.24 14.61 7.78
CA ASP A 251 11.33 15.46 7.35
C ASP A 251 10.83 16.60 6.45
N ALA A 252 9.88 16.33 5.57
CA ALA A 252 9.27 17.36 4.72
C ALA A 252 8.56 18.42 5.57
N ALA A 253 7.72 18.01 6.54
CA ALA A 253 7.00 18.92 7.43
C ALA A 253 7.95 19.77 8.28
N GLU A 254 8.97 19.15 8.87
CA GLU A 254 9.98 19.86 9.69
C GLU A 254 10.73 20.93 8.90
N ARG A 255 11.07 20.64 7.64
CA ARG A 255 11.84 21.57 6.78
C ARG A 255 10.98 22.69 6.21
N LEU A 256 9.72 22.41 5.87
CA LEU A 256 8.83 23.33 5.17
C LEU A 256 7.90 24.11 6.09
N GLY A 257 7.62 23.61 7.30
CA GLY A 257 6.75 24.29 8.26
C GLY A 257 7.14 25.76 8.50
N PRO A 258 8.41 26.07 8.82
CA PRO A 258 8.84 27.47 9.01
C PRO A 258 8.71 28.36 7.77
N LEU A 259 8.76 27.76 6.55
CA LEU A 259 8.69 28.45 5.27
C LEU A 259 7.25 28.66 4.79
N SER A 260 6.28 28.03 5.43
CA SER A 260 4.86 28.10 5.10
C SER A 260 4.12 29.27 5.76
N ASP A 261 4.82 30.16 6.48
CA ASP A 261 4.24 31.39 7.00
C ASP A 261 3.84 32.35 5.87
N VAL A 262 2.68 33.02 6.03
CA VAL A 262 2.08 33.89 5.00
C VAL A 262 2.97 35.04 4.57
N ASP A 263 3.82 35.52 5.45
CA ASP A 263 4.75 36.63 5.17
C ASP A 263 6.10 36.16 4.58
N HIS A 264 6.33 34.85 4.53
CA HIS A 264 7.60 34.28 4.05
C HIS A 264 7.71 34.36 2.52
N ALA A 265 8.91 34.64 2.00
CA ALA A 265 9.16 34.75 0.56
C ALA A 265 8.86 33.44 -0.22
N LEU A 266 9.08 32.28 0.41
CA LEU A 266 8.85 30.95 -0.16
C LEU A 266 7.46 30.37 0.16
N HIS A 267 6.60 31.13 0.85
CA HIS A 267 5.28 30.68 1.29
C HIS A 267 4.49 29.90 0.21
N ALA A 268 4.31 30.53 -0.96
CA ALA A 268 3.55 29.96 -2.07
C ALA A 268 4.17 28.67 -2.65
N LYS A 269 5.45 28.39 -2.38
CA LYS A 269 6.13 27.13 -2.79
C LYS A 269 6.07 26.06 -1.71
N ALA A 270 6.16 26.46 -0.45
CA ALA A 270 6.29 25.56 0.67
C ALA A 270 4.94 25.04 1.18
N LEU A 271 3.90 25.89 1.24
CA LEU A 271 2.64 25.59 1.91
C LEU A 271 1.96 24.32 1.38
N GLY A 272 1.87 24.15 0.07
CA GLY A 272 1.19 22.97 -0.52
C GLY A 272 1.86 21.66 -0.15
N ILE A 273 3.19 21.64 -0.20
CA ILE A 273 3.98 20.48 0.19
C ILE A 273 3.89 20.26 1.71
N ALA A 274 3.95 21.35 2.50
CA ALA A 274 3.78 21.27 3.95
C ALA A 274 2.41 20.70 4.34
N VAL A 275 1.32 21.13 3.69
CA VAL A 275 -0.03 20.60 3.93
C VAL A 275 -0.11 19.10 3.63
N VAL A 276 0.47 18.64 2.52
CA VAL A 276 0.53 17.21 2.19
C VAL A 276 1.35 16.45 3.23
N ALA A 277 2.52 16.98 3.61
CA ALA A 277 3.41 16.35 4.58
C ALA A 277 2.75 16.24 5.97
N GLU A 278 2.20 17.33 6.49
CA GLU A 278 1.47 17.39 7.75
C GLU A 278 0.27 16.44 7.76
N THR A 279 -0.51 16.42 6.68
CA THR A 279 -1.66 15.53 6.52
C THR A 279 -1.23 14.06 6.57
N ASN A 280 -0.12 13.70 5.93
CA ASN A 280 0.38 12.33 5.91
C ASN A 280 1.13 11.94 7.20
N THR A 281 1.68 12.90 7.95
CA THR A 281 2.29 12.64 9.25
C THR A 281 1.25 12.45 10.35
N HIS A 282 0.25 13.34 10.42
CA HIS A 282 -0.73 13.34 11.50
C HIS A 282 -2.06 12.65 11.14
N GLY A 283 -2.28 12.36 9.87
CA GLY A 283 -3.51 11.74 9.37
C GLY A 283 -4.74 12.65 9.36
N MET A 284 -4.57 13.92 9.70
CA MET A 284 -5.62 14.93 9.73
C MET A 284 -5.29 16.09 8.79
N ILE A 285 -6.31 16.66 8.15
CA ILE A 285 -6.15 17.81 7.28
C ILE A 285 -6.01 19.07 8.14
N ALA A 286 -5.00 19.89 7.85
CA ALA A 286 -4.89 21.21 8.43
C ALA A 286 -6.04 22.09 7.95
N MET A 287 -6.77 22.70 8.89
CA MET A 287 -7.88 23.63 8.59
C MET A 287 -7.28 25.00 8.21
N ILE A 288 -6.95 25.17 6.94
CA ILE A 288 -6.36 26.38 6.37
C ILE A 288 -7.38 27.02 5.44
N ASP A 289 -7.69 28.30 5.65
CA ASP A 289 -8.50 29.08 4.70
C ASP A 289 -7.58 29.57 3.55
N PRO A 290 -7.77 29.11 2.31
CA PRO A 290 -6.97 29.56 1.18
C PRO A 290 -7.01 31.08 0.96
N ALA A 291 -8.08 31.77 1.37
CA ALA A 291 -8.22 33.21 1.18
C ALA A 291 -7.21 34.03 2.02
N GLU A 292 -6.83 33.54 3.19
CA GLU A 292 -5.87 34.18 4.08
C GLU A 292 -4.43 34.05 3.56
N HIS A 293 -4.13 33.00 2.79
CA HIS A 293 -2.80 32.61 2.35
C HIS A 293 -2.47 32.99 0.90
N ARG A 294 -3.41 33.53 0.15
CA ARG A 294 -3.23 33.87 -1.26
C ARG A 294 -2.18 34.96 -1.49
N PRO A 295 -1.42 34.92 -2.61
CA PRO A 295 -0.46 35.95 -2.96
C PRO A 295 -1.11 37.33 -3.07
N ARG A 296 -0.50 38.35 -2.44
CA ARG A 296 -0.94 39.76 -2.51
C ARG A 296 -0.35 40.48 -3.72
N ALA A 297 0.78 39.98 -4.25
CA ALA A 297 1.46 40.59 -5.38
C ALA A 297 0.83 40.15 -6.71
N ALA A 298 0.93 41.01 -7.74
CA ALA A 298 0.48 40.71 -9.10
C ALA A 298 1.47 39.87 -9.93
N ASP A 299 2.51 39.30 -9.31
CA ASP A 299 3.54 38.50 -9.98
C ASP A 299 2.99 37.15 -10.47
N PRO A 300 2.97 36.89 -11.79
CA PRO A 300 2.49 35.63 -12.36
C PRO A 300 3.26 34.41 -11.87
N GLY A 301 4.55 34.55 -11.51
CA GLY A 301 5.37 33.47 -10.96
C GLY A 301 4.83 32.98 -9.61
N ARG A 302 4.52 33.91 -8.69
CA ARG A 302 3.93 33.58 -7.39
C ARG A 302 2.54 32.97 -7.54
N TRP A 303 1.75 33.37 -8.52
CA TRP A 303 0.45 32.77 -8.79
C TRP A 303 0.55 31.35 -9.37
N ARG A 304 1.60 31.07 -10.15
CA ARG A 304 1.89 29.68 -10.60
C ARG A 304 2.26 28.78 -9.42
N ASP A 305 3.13 29.25 -8.50
CA ASP A 305 3.46 28.51 -7.29
C ASP A 305 2.23 28.31 -6.40
N TRP A 306 1.36 29.33 -6.31
CA TRP A 306 0.09 29.21 -5.59
C TRP A 306 -0.89 28.22 -6.24
N ALA A 307 -0.94 28.14 -7.57
CA ALA A 307 -1.75 27.13 -8.27
C ALA A 307 -1.31 25.71 -7.91
N ARG A 308 0.01 25.46 -7.85
CA ARG A 308 0.55 24.17 -7.38
C ARG A 308 0.15 23.88 -5.93
N THR A 309 0.31 24.83 -5.06
CA THR A 309 -0.10 24.71 -3.65
C THR A 309 -1.59 24.38 -3.53
N ALA A 310 -2.44 25.13 -4.21
CA ALA A 310 -3.88 24.87 -4.18
C ALA A 310 -4.25 23.50 -4.75
N SER A 311 -3.55 23.03 -5.79
CA SER A 311 -3.73 21.69 -6.35
C SER A 311 -3.37 20.60 -5.34
N LEU A 312 -2.20 20.68 -4.71
CA LEU A 312 -1.73 19.71 -3.72
C LEU A 312 -2.66 19.64 -2.51
N ALA A 313 -3.04 20.81 -1.97
CA ALA A 313 -3.97 20.88 -0.85
C ALA A 313 -5.36 20.35 -1.20
N ALA A 314 -5.88 20.63 -2.41
CA ALA A 314 -7.15 20.08 -2.88
C ALA A 314 -7.12 18.56 -2.98
N VAL A 315 -6.06 17.98 -3.54
CA VAL A 315 -5.86 16.52 -3.64
C VAL A 315 -5.76 15.89 -2.27
N ALA A 316 -4.98 16.46 -1.34
CA ALA A 316 -4.89 15.97 0.03
C ALA A 316 -6.24 15.97 0.75
N CYS A 317 -7.05 17.03 0.57
CA CYS A 317 -8.42 17.08 1.08
C CYS A 317 -9.33 16.02 0.47
N ALA A 318 -9.22 15.80 -0.84
CA ALA A 318 -10.00 14.78 -1.55
C ALA A 318 -9.66 13.36 -1.06
N GLU A 319 -8.38 13.03 -0.92
CA GLU A 319 -7.91 11.74 -0.40
C GLU A 319 -8.42 11.46 1.02
N ARG A 320 -8.57 12.49 1.82
CA ARG A 320 -9.05 12.38 3.22
C ARG A 320 -10.58 12.49 3.36
N GLY A 321 -11.30 12.58 2.24
CA GLY A 321 -12.75 12.67 2.25
C GLY A 321 -13.30 13.98 2.85
N ALA A 322 -12.61 15.09 2.64
CA ALA A 322 -12.99 16.44 3.05
C ALA A 322 -13.44 17.28 1.83
N PRO A 323 -14.65 17.04 1.29
CA PRO A 323 -15.09 17.67 0.04
C PRO A 323 -15.36 19.17 0.18
N HIS A 324 -15.63 19.66 1.38
CA HIS A 324 -15.85 21.09 1.61
C HIS A 324 -14.54 21.87 1.45
N GLU A 325 -13.48 21.43 2.12
CA GLU A 325 -12.14 22.01 2.08
C GLU A 325 -11.54 21.86 0.67
N MET A 326 -11.73 20.70 0.05
CA MET A 326 -11.34 20.46 -1.34
C MET A 326 -11.92 21.52 -2.29
N ARG A 327 -13.24 21.84 -2.17
CA ARG A 327 -13.89 22.83 -3.03
C ARG A 327 -13.34 24.24 -2.82
N ALA A 328 -12.98 24.61 -1.58
CA ALA A 328 -12.33 25.88 -1.28
C ALA A 328 -10.97 25.99 -1.96
N TRP A 329 -10.14 24.94 -1.88
CA TRP A 329 -8.85 24.89 -2.57
C TRP A 329 -8.99 24.86 -4.08
N LEU A 330 -9.98 24.15 -4.66
CA LEU A 330 -10.26 24.19 -6.10
C LEU A 330 -10.73 25.56 -6.59
N ALA A 331 -11.41 26.33 -5.75
CA ALA A 331 -11.77 27.72 -6.05
C ALA A 331 -10.52 28.61 -6.09
N ALA A 332 -9.62 28.47 -5.11
CA ALA A 332 -8.33 29.14 -5.10
C ALA A 332 -7.46 28.78 -6.31
N LEU A 333 -7.47 27.52 -6.72
CA LEU A 333 -6.77 27.03 -7.91
C LEU A 333 -7.28 27.71 -9.21
N ARG A 334 -8.60 27.86 -9.38
CA ARG A 334 -9.16 28.55 -10.55
C ARG A 334 -8.77 30.03 -10.59
N GLU A 335 -8.76 30.70 -9.43
CA GLU A 335 -8.27 32.08 -9.35
C GLU A 335 -6.78 32.18 -9.72
N ALA A 336 -5.98 31.26 -9.17
CA ALA A 336 -4.54 31.22 -9.41
C ALA A 336 -4.21 31.00 -10.89
N ASP A 337 -4.86 30.03 -11.54
CA ASP A 337 -4.68 29.68 -12.94
C ASP A 337 -5.00 30.89 -13.85
N ALA A 338 -6.10 31.57 -13.59
CA ALA A 338 -6.51 32.78 -14.33
C ALA A 338 -5.49 33.92 -14.17
N ARG A 339 -4.89 34.11 -12.98
CA ARG A 339 -3.92 35.17 -12.71
C ARG A 339 -2.50 34.84 -13.19
N ALA A 340 -2.15 33.55 -13.21
CA ALA A 340 -0.87 33.08 -13.70
C ALA A 340 -0.78 33.10 -15.23
N GLY A 341 -1.90 33.12 -15.94
CA GLY A 341 -1.96 32.94 -17.40
C GLY A 341 -1.45 31.56 -17.81
N ALA A 342 -1.74 30.52 -16.98
CA ALA A 342 -1.29 29.16 -17.19
C ALA A 342 -2.15 28.44 -18.24
N ASP A 343 -1.61 27.34 -18.80
CA ASP A 343 -2.28 26.49 -19.79
C ASP A 343 -3.37 25.57 -19.23
N GLY A 344 -3.60 25.60 -17.91
CA GLY A 344 -4.60 24.78 -17.24
C GLY A 344 -4.19 23.36 -16.91
N ALA A 345 -3.00 22.89 -17.28
CA ALA A 345 -2.60 21.49 -17.09
C ALA A 345 -2.60 21.07 -15.60
N VAL A 346 -2.07 21.93 -14.72
CA VAL A 346 -2.09 21.68 -13.25
C VAL A 346 -3.51 21.62 -12.72
N ARG A 347 -4.36 22.56 -13.15
CA ARG A 347 -5.77 22.61 -12.75
C ARG A 347 -6.52 21.36 -13.19
N ASP A 348 -6.41 21.00 -14.44
CA ASP A 348 -7.23 19.93 -15.03
C ASP A 348 -6.91 18.57 -14.42
N ALA A 349 -5.62 18.27 -14.18
CA ALA A 349 -5.21 17.04 -13.51
C ALA A 349 -5.72 16.97 -12.06
N ALA A 350 -5.55 18.06 -11.30
CA ALA A 350 -5.99 18.13 -9.90
C ALA A 350 -7.51 18.05 -9.78
N VAL A 351 -8.25 18.79 -10.64
CA VAL A 351 -9.73 18.78 -10.62
C VAL A 351 -10.26 17.40 -10.96
N ALA A 352 -9.74 16.74 -12.02
CA ALA A 352 -10.17 15.40 -12.39
C ALA A 352 -9.91 14.38 -11.28
N LEU A 353 -8.73 14.42 -10.66
CA LEU A 353 -8.40 13.52 -9.54
C LEU A 353 -9.29 13.77 -8.31
N CYS A 354 -9.48 15.03 -7.92
CA CYS A 354 -10.33 15.41 -6.79
C CYS A 354 -11.77 14.91 -6.98
N TRP A 355 -12.35 15.09 -8.17
CA TRP A 355 -13.69 14.62 -8.46
C TRP A 355 -13.80 13.11 -8.45
N MET A 356 -12.82 12.37 -8.97
CA MET A 356 -12.79 10.91 -8.85
C MET A 356 -12.71 10.46 -7.40
N LEU A 357 -11.83 11.07 -6.59
CA LEU A 357 -11.65 10.69 -5.18
C LEU A 357 -12.85 11.04 -4.28
N THR A 358 -13.70 11.97 -4.70
CA THR A 358 -14.92 12.33 -3.93
C THR A 358 -16.19 11.65 -4.43
N GLY A 359 -16.11 10.87 -5.51
CA GLY A 359 -17.26 10.22 -6.13
C GLY A 359 -17.98 11.07 -7.18
N GLU A 360 -17.42 12.19 -7.60
CA GLU A 360 -17.94 13.07 -8.65
C GLU A 360 -17.18 12.89 -9.97
N ALA A 361 -16.82 11.65 -10.30
CA ALA A 361 -15.91 11.27 -11.38
C ALA A 361 -16.32 11.73 -12.78
N GLU A 362 -17.61 11.97 -13.02
CA GLU A 362 -18.11 12.38 -14.34
C GLU A 362 -18.02 13.88 -14.60
N ALA A 363 -17.66 14.68 -13.60
CA ALA A 363 -17.70 16.13 -13.69
C ALA A 363 -16.63 16.73 -14.62
N VAL A 364 -15.49 16.07 -14.80
CA VAL A 364 -14.36 16.58 -15.60
C VAL A 364 -13.62 15.46 -16.32
N GLU A 365 -13.42 15.63 -17.63
CA GLU A 365 -12.48 14.77 -18.35
C GLU A 365 -11.04 15.19 -18.08
N PRO A 366 -10.15 14.24 -17.75
CA PRO A 366 -8.75 14.54 -17.50
C PRO A 366 -8.05 14.98 -18.78
N SER A 367 -7.50 16.19 -18.77
CA SER A 367 -6.63 16.65 -19.83
C SER A 367 -5.29 15.89 -19.82
N ALA A 368 -4.52 16.03 -20.89
CA ALA A 368 -3.17 15.49 -21.00
C ALA A 368 -2.17 16.32 -20.18
N GLY A 369 -2.44 16.55 -18.89
CA GLY A 369 -1.48 17.11 -17.95
C GLY A 369 -0.28 16.16 -17.78
N GLY A 370 0.83 16.61 -17.25
CA GLY A 370 2.15 15.95 -17.22
C GLY A 370 2.22 14.45 -16.94
N PRO A 371 3.40 13.85 -17.01
CA PRO A 371 3.51 12.40 -17.19
C PRO A 371 2.90 11.58 -16.06
N PHE A 372 3.12 11.96 -14.81
CA PHE A 372 2.62 11.17 -13.67
C PHE A 372 1.13 11.42 -13.43
N SER A 373 0.75 12.65 -13.08
CA SER A 373 -0.64 12.96 -12.72
C SER A 373 -1.59 12.76 -13.91
N GLY A 374 -1.21 13.17 -15.09
CA GLY A 374 -2.01 12.96 -16.31
C GLY A 374 -2.15 11.49 -16.68
N THR A 375 -1.10 10.69 -16.54
CA THR A 375 -1.15 9.24 -16.85
C THR A 375 -1.97 8.48 -15.82
N MET A 376 -1.72 8.69 -14.54
CA MET A 376 -2.47 8.04 -13.45
C MET A 376 -3.95 8.41 -13.51
N VAL A 377 -4.26 9.69 -13.66
CA VAL A 377 -5.64 10.19 -13.70
C VAL A 377 -6.39 9.64 -14.91
N ARG A 378 -5.76 9.60 -16.10
CA ARG A 378 -6.39 9.02 -17.31
C ARG A 378 -6.61 7.51 -17.17
N ALA A 379 -5.67 6.79 -16.56
CA ALA A 379 -5.82 5.35 -16.34
C ALA A 379 -6.98 5.03 -15.40
N LEU A 380 -7.08 5.74 -14.27
CA LEU A 380 -8.22 5.63 -13.35
C LEU A 380 -9.53 6.03 -14.03
N HIS A 381 -9.55 7.13 -14.77
CA HIS A 381 -10.73 7.61 -15.46
C HIS A 381 -11.23 6.60 -16.50
N ALA A 382 -10.34 6.02 -17.32
CA ALA A 382 -10.68 4.96 -18.27
C ALA A 382 -11.32 3.77 -17.55
N ALA A 383 -10.72 3.29 -16.46
CA ALA A 383 -11.23 2.16 -15.69
C ALA A 383 -12.60 2.46 -15.07
N VAL A 384 -12.79 3.63 -14.46
CA VAL A 384 -14.07 4.06 -13.89
C VAL A 384 -15.16 4.20 -14.96
N ARG A 385 -14.80 4.55 -16.19
CA ARG A 385 -15.72 4.57 -17.34
C ARG A 385 -16.02 3.18 -17.90
N GLY A 386 -15.34 2.14 -17.44
CA GLY A 386 -15.59 0.74 -17.81
C GLY A 386 -14.54 0.12 -18.72
N ASP A 387 -13.47 0.84 -19.06
CA ASP A 387 -12.37 0.32 -19.87
C ASP A 387 -11.11 0.14 -19.01
N ILE A 388 -11.11 -0.94 -18.23
CA ILE A 388 -9.99 -1.30 -17.33
C ILE A 388 -8.74 -1.65 -18.15
N ASP A 389 -8.91 -2.32 -19.29
CA ASP A 389 -7.78 -2.72 -20.13
C ASP A 389 -7.09 -1.51 -20.76
N GLU A 390 -7.83 -0.49 -21.18
CA GLU A 390 -7.26 0.79 -21.59
C GLU A 390 -6.50 1.48 -20.45
N GLY A 391 -7.06 1.48 -19.23
CA GLY A 391 -6.36 2.00 -18.06
C GLY A 391 -5.02 1.31 -17.83
N LEU A 392 -4.98 -0.03 -17.85
CA LEU A 392 -3.76 -0.82 -17.74
C LEU A 392 -2.78 -0.56 -18.89
N ARG A 393 -3.27 -0.37 -20.12
CA ARG A 393 -2.45 -0.03 -21.28
C ARG A 393 -1.79 1.35 -21.13
N ILE A 394 -2.50 2.31 -20.61
CA ILE A 394 -1.96 3.66 -20.32
C ILE A 394 -0.81 3.56 -19.31
N LEU A 395 -0.98 2.81 -18.21
CA LEU A 395 0.06 2.59 -17.21
C LEU A 395 1.29 1.88 -17.79
N ALA A 396 1.09 0.82 -18.58
CA ALA A 396 2.19 0.09 -19.22
C ALA A 396 3.03 0.97 -20.17
N LEU A 397 2.38 1.89 -20.89
CA LEU A 397 3.08 2.85 -21.75
C LEU A 397 3.89 3.88 -20.95
N ALA A 398 3.43 4.27 -19.76
CA ALA A 398 4.15 5.18 -18.89
C ALA A 398 5.47 4.57 -18.41
N HIS A 399 5.45 3.31 -18.01
CA HIS A 399 6.67 2.59 -17.60
C HIS A 399 7.70 2.41 -18.74
N ALA A 400 7.24 2.38 -19.99
CA ALA A 400 8.09 2.16 -21.15
C ALA A 400 8.74 3.43 -21.73
N ARG A 401 8.29 4.61 -21.36
CA ARG A 401 8.79 5.89 -21.90
C ARG A 401 9.60 6.67 -20.88
N PRO A 402 10.91 6.90 -21.10
CA PRO A 402 11.62 7.97 -20.41
C PRO A 402 11.04 9.30 -20.93
N THR A 403 10.19 9.92 -20.13
CA THR A 403 9.51 11.15 -20.52
C THR A 403 10.41 12.35 -20.28
N GLY A 404 10.56 13.19 -21.31
CA GLY A 404 11.12 14.53 -21.18
C GLY A 404 10.13 15.57 -20.62
N GLU A 405 8.90 15.13 -20.27
CA GLU A 405 7.84 15.98 -19.74
C GLU A 405 7.89 15.97 -18.22
N THR A 406 7.74 17.13 -17.60
CA THR A 406 7.77 17.33 -16.15
C THR A 406 6.35 17.22 -15.58
N ASP A 407 6.20 16.66 -14.38
CA ASP A 407 4.92 16.65 -13.70
C ASP A 407 4.47 18.08 -13.37
N PRO A 408 3.23 18.47 -13.70
CA PRO A 408 2.77 19.85 -13.51
C PRO A 408 2.61 20.23 -12.05
N LEU A 409 2.46 19.25 -11.13
CA LEU A 409 2.27 19.53 -9.70
C LEU A 409 3.60 19.75 -8.98
N ILE A 410 4.56 18.85 -9.15
CA ILE A 410 5.88 18.92 -8.53
C ILE A 410 6.93 18.51 -9.56
N PRO A 411 7.81 19.44 -10.01
CA PRO A 411 8.87 19.11 -10.96
C PRO A 411 9.77 17.97 -10.46
N GLY A 412 9.97 16.94 -11.31
CA GLY A 412 10.75 15.75 -10.97
C GLY A 412 10.00 14.70 -10.16
N PHE A 413 8.80 14.99 -9.69
CA PHE A 413 7.98 14.05 -8.93
C PHE A 413 7.62 12.78 -9.72
N GLU A 414 7.46 12.89 -11.03
CA GLU A 414 7.13 11.79 -11.95
C GLU A 414 8.11 10.62 -11.95
N ARG A 415 9.30 10.82 -11.41
CA ARG A 415 10.37 9.80 -11.30
C ARG A 415 10.69 9.43 -9.85
N SER A 416 9.94 9.95 -8.92
CA SER A 416 10.20 9.76 -7.50
C SER A 416 9.66 8.42 -6.98
N PRO A 417 10.23 7.89 -5.87
CA PRO A 417 9.69 6.69 -5.23
C PRO A 417 8.22 6.80 -4.83
N LEU A 418 7.77 8.01 -4.45
CA LEU A 418 6.37 8.24 -4.11
C LEU A 418 5.47 8.17 -5.34
N ALA A 419 5.89 8.74 -6.47
CA ALA A 419 5.15 8.64 -7.74
C ALA A 419 5.00 7.19 -8.20
N ASP A 420 6.10 6.43 -8.14
CA ASP A 420 6.08 5.00 -8.47
C ASP A 420 5.16 4.21 -7.53
N ALA A 421 5.08 4.60 -6.24
CA ALA A 421 4.14 4.00 -5.30
C ALA A 421 2.68 4.27 -5.70
N TYR A 422 2.34 5.48 -6.13
CA TYR A 422 1.00 5.80 -6.65
C TYR A 422 0.67 4.95 -7.87
N LEU A 423 1.58 4.84 -8.83
CA LEU A 423 1.38 4.02 -10.04
C LEU A 423 1.17 2.54 -9.70
N ALA A 424 1.99 1.99 -8.80
CA ALA A 424 1.88 0.59 -8.36
C ALA A 424 0.53 0.31 -7.67
N VAL A 425 0.07 1.21 -6.80
CA VAL A 425 -1.22 1.08 -6.12
C VAL A 425 -2.38 1.15 -7.11
N VAL A 426 -2.34 2.08 -8.07
CA VAL A 426 -3.36 2.18 -9.12
C VAL A 426 -3.35 0.94 -10.00
N GLU A 427 -2.19 0.45 -10.44
CA GLU A 427 -2.13 -0.77 -11.25
C GLU A 427 -2.68 -1.98 -10.49
N ALA A 428 -2.32 -2.16 -9.22
CA ALA A 428 -2.87 -3.23 -8.39
C ALA A 428 -4.39 -3.13 -8.26
N LEU A 429 -4.94 -1.92 -8.08
CA LEU A 429 -6.39 -1.70 -8.03
C LEU A 429 -7.08 -2.06 -9.35
N LEU A 430 -6.53 -1.61 -10.48
CA LEU A 430 -7.09 -1.91 -11.80
C LEU A 430 -7.08 -3.41 -12.09
N ARG A 431 -5.99 -4.10 -11.74
CA ARG A 431 -5.92 -5.57 -11.86
C ARG A 431 -6.91 -6.27 -10.95
N PHE A 432 -7.10 -5.77 -9.73
CA PHE A 432 -8.11 -6.32 -8.83
C PHE A 432 -9.53 -6.13 -9.39
N TRP A 433 -9.85 -4.96 -9.95
CA TRP A 433 -11.14 -4.75 -10.62
C TRP A 433 -11.33 -5.64 -11.84
N ARG A 434 -10.24 -5.90 -12.59
CA ARG A 434 -10.29 -6.86 -13.71
C ARG A 434 -10.51 -8.30 -13.24
N GLY A 435 -10.19 -8.61 -11.98
CA GLY A 435 -10.32 -9.93 -11.37
C GLY A 435 -9.03 -10.75 -11.35
N ASP A 436 -7.87 -10.14 -11.62
CA ASP A 436 -6.55 -10.75 -11.57
C ASP A 436 -5.98 -10.65 -10.14
N VAL A 437 -6.56 -11.36 -9.19
CA VAL A 437 -6.29 -11.19 -7.75
C VAL A 437 -4.84 -11.52 -7.39
N GLU A 438 -4.35 -12.67 -7.82
CA GLU A 438 -2.97 -13.10 -7.53
C GLU A 438 -1.94 -12.16 -8.16
N VAL A 439 -2.16 -11.75 -9.42
CA VAL A 439 -1.26 -10.82 -10.11
C VAL A 439 -1.22 -9.46 -9.40
N ALA A 440 -2.36 -8.96 -8.96
CA ALA A 440 -2.44 -7.71 -8.19
C ALA A 440 -1.68 -7.83 -6.86
N ARG A 441 -1.79 -8.97 -6.16
CA ARG A 441 -1.09 -9.26 -4.91
C ARG A 441 0.42 -9.30 -5.10
N GLU A 442 0.91 -10.04 -6.09
CA GLU A 442 2.34 -10.16 -6.38
C GLU A 442 2.95 -8.82 -6.77
N LEU A 443 2.27 -8.05 -7.63
CA LEU A 443 2.70 -6.71 -8.03
C LEU A 443 2.85 -5.80 -6.81
N LEU A 444 1.82 -5.70 -5.98
CA LEU A 444 1.83 -4.83 -4.81
C LEU A 444 2.81 -5.30 -3.74
N GLY A 445 2.94 -6.61 -3.53
CA GLY A 445 3.93 -7.20 -2.64
C GLY A 445 5.35 -6.87 -3.07
N THR A 446 5.68 -7.04 -4.35
CA THR A 446 6.99 -6.68 -4.92
C THR A 446 7.27 -5.18 -4.80
N ALA A 447 6.28 -4.34 -5.12
CA ALA A 447 6.40 -2.90 -4.99
C ALA A 447 6.64 -2.47 -3.54
N SER A 448 5.97 -3.09 -2.56
CA SER A 448 6.05 -2.75 -1.15
C SER A 448 7.46 -2.88 -0.55
N VAL A 449 8.31 -3.73 -1.12
CA VAL A 449 9.70 -3.93 -0.68
C VAL A 449 10.62 -2.76 -1.05
N ARG A 450 10.20 -1.95 -2.04
CA ARG A 450 11.02 -0.86 -2.59
C ARG A 450 10.39 0.50 -2.47
N LEU A 451 9.06 0.56 -2.42
CA LEU A 451 8.28 1.78 -2.53
C LEU A 451 7.35 1.97 -1.31
N PRO A 452 7.07 3.21 -0.93
CA PRO A 452 6.18 3.53 0.19
C PRO A 452 4.69 3.35 -0.20
N VAL A 453 4.29 2.15 -0.66
CA VAL A 453 2.94 1.85 -1.17
C VAL A 453 1.82 2.02 -0.13
N GLY A 454 2.15 2.12 1.14
CA GLY A 454 1.17 2.38 2.20
C GLY A 454 0.61 3.82 2.20
N ILE A 455 1.26 4.74 1.50
CA ILE A 455 0.94 6.18 1.56
C ILE A 455 -0.16 6.60 0.59
N PRO A 456 -0.13 6.20 -0.71
CA PRO A 456 -1.07 6.67 -1.71
C PRO A 456 -2.53 6.56 -1.29
N PHE A 457 -3.30 7.59 -1.65
CA PHE A 457 -4.76 7.66 -1.44
C PHE A 457 -5.17 7.34 0.02
N ALA A 458 -4.50 7.97 0.97
CA ALA A 458 -4.78 7.83 2.40
C ALA A 458 -4.74 6.37 2.89
N GLY A 459 -3.77 5.59 2.45
CA GLY A 459 -3.56 4.21 2.90
C GLY A 459 -4.25 3.15 2.04
N LEU A 460 -4.76 3.50 0.85
CA LEU A 460 -5.40 2.54 -0.06
C LEU A 460 -4.49 1.34 -0.35
N GLY A 461 -3.17 1.55 -0.52
CA GLY A 461 -2.23 0.46 -0.78
C GLY A 461 -2.16 -0.57 0.36
N VAL A 462 -2.35 -0.14 1.62
CA VAL A 462 -2.42 -1.07 2.75
C VAL A 462 -3.72 -1.87 2.72
N VAL A 463 -4.85 -1.20 2.49
CA VAL A 463 -6.15 -1.86 2.40
C VAL A 463 -6.14 -2.88 1.25
N LEU A 464 -5.57 -2.53 0.10
CA LEU A 464 -5.41 -3.45 -1.03
C LEU A 464 -4.52 -4.65 -0.66
N ALA A 465 -3.35 -4.41 -0.05
CA ALA A 465 -2.44 -5.49 0.35
C ALA A 465 -3.13 -6.49 1.30
N GLN A 466 -3.86 -6.00 2.30
CA GLN A 466 -4.62 -6.84 3.23
C GLN A 466 -5.73 -7.62 2.51
N ARG A 467 -6.51 -6.97 1.63
CA ARG A 467 -7.60 -7.62 0.89
C ARG A 467 -7.11 -8.68 -0.07
N LEU A 468 -6.03 -8.41 -0.78
CA LEU A 468 -5.43 -9.34 -1.72
C LEU A 468 -4.83 -10.55 -0.99
N ASP A 469 -4.12 -10.33 0.13
CA ASP A 469 -3.62 -11.42 0.97
C ASP A 469 -4.75 -12.29 1.53
N ILE A 470 -5.83 -11.68 2.04
CA ILE A 470 -7.00 -12.40 2.53
C ILE A 470 -7.66 -13.19 1.40
N ALA A 471 -7.75 -12.60 0.20
CA ALA A 471 -8.36 -13.29 -0.94
C ALA A 471 -7.57 -14.53 -1.39
N VAL A 472 -6.26 -14.51 -1.23
CA VAL A 472 -5.36 -15.61 -1.64
C VAL A 472 -5.07 -16.58 -0.48
N HIS A 473 -4.82 -16.08 0.73
CA HIS A 473 -4.34 -16.86 1.87
C HIS A 473 -5.32 -16.96 3.04
N GLY A 474 -6.44 -16.26 3.00
CA GLY A 474 -7.43 -16.20 4.07
C GLY A 474 -7.09 -15.23 5.22
N THR A 475 -5.86 -14.76 5.30
CA THR A 475 -5.37 -13.84 6.35
C THR A 475 -4.30 -12.90 5.78
N PRO A 476 -4.14 -11.67 6.35
CA PRO A 476 -3.07 -10.78 5.94
C PRO A 476 -1.68 -11.37 6.22
N GLY A 477 -0.80 -11.33 5.24
CA GLY A 477 0.59 -11.76 5.35
C GLY A 477 1.48 -10.75 6.11
N PRO A 478 2.77 -11.10 6.32
CA PRO A 478 3.70 -10.25 7.08
C PRO A 478 3.89 -8.86 6.47
N LEU A 479 4.00 -8.74 5.14
CA LEU A 479 4.18 -7.46 4.45
C LEU A 479 2.97 -6.54 4.67
N ALA A 480 1.75 -7.06 4.46
CA ALA A 480 0.52 -6.28 4.65
C ALA A 480 0.34 -5.85 6.12
N ARG A 481 0.67 -6.74 7.08
CA ARG A 481 0.64 -6.40 8.51
C ARG A 481 1.68 -5.35 8.88
N SER A 482 2.89 -5.44 8.32
CA SER A 482 3.95 -4.47 8.52
C SER A 482 3.57 -3.09 7.95
N LEU A 483 3.01 -3.03 6.73
CA LEU A 483 2.46 -1.80 6.16
C LEU A 483 1.39 -1.18 7.08
N ALA A 484 0.45 -1.98 7.59
CA ALA A 484 -0.60 -1.50 8.48
C ALA A 484 -0.07 -0.99 9.84
N ALA A 485 1.00 -1.62 10.36
CA ALA A 485 1.61 -1.25 11.63
C ALA A 485 2.44 0.03 11.56
N THR A 486 2.85 0.46 10.35
CA THR A 486 3.72 1.62 10.11
C THR A 486 2.99 2.83 9.54
N LEU A 487 1.66 2.75 9.36
CA LEU A 487 0.88 3.90 8.95
C LEU A 487 0.81 4.98 10.04
N PRO A 488 0.75 6.26 9.66
CA PRO A 488 0.54 7.36 10.59
C PRO A 488 -0.75 7.21 11.39
N GLY A 489 -0.74 7.62 12.65
CA GLY A 489 -1.79 7.38 13.64
C GLY A 489 -3.18 7.99 13.35
N GLY A 490 -3.31 8.84 12.34
CA GLY A 490 -4.60 9.40 11.91
C GLY A 490 -5.28 8.63 10.79
N ILE A 491 -4.57 7.69 10.14
CA ILE A 491 -5.16 6.82 9.12
C ILE A 491 -5.81 5.64 9.83
N ARG A 492 -7.12 5.67 9.94
CA ARG A 492 -7.90 4.58 10.54
C ARG A 492 -8.08 3.47 9.51
N LEU A 493 -7.23 2.47 9.58
CA LEU A 493 -7.54 1.18 8.97
C LEU A 493 -8.45 0.43 9.92
N ASP A 494 -9.63 0.06 9.47
CA ASP A 494 -10.52 -0.69 10.33
C ASP A 494 -10.24 -2.18 10.23
N ARG A 495 -9.50 -2.69 11.22
CA ARG A 495 -9.18 -4.12 11.34
C ARG A 495 -10.40 -5.02 11.43
N LEU A 496 -11.57 -4.48 11.81
CA LEU A 496 -12.82 -5.24 11.87
C LEU A 496 -13.27 -5.74 10.50
N VAL A 497 -13.03 -4.94 9.46
CA VAL A 497 -13.39 -5.32 8.09
C VAL A 497 -12.57 -6.50 7.60
N ASP A 498 -11.26 -6.48 7.84
CA ASP A 498 -10.37 -7.57 7.42
C ASP A 498 -10.58 -8.82 8.28
N SER A 499 -10.82 -8.65 9.58
CA SER A 499 -11.24 -9.72 10.49
C SER A 499 -12.57 -10.34 10.02
N GLY A 500 -13.56 -9.51 9.67
CA GLY A 500 -14.85 -9.96 9.17
C GLY A 500 -14.74 -10.75 7.87
N LEU A 501 -13.89 -10.32 6.92
CA LEU A 501 -13.67 -11.05 5.68
C LEU A 501 -12.95 -12.39 5.92
N SER A 502 -11.91 -12.40 6.74
CA SER A 502 -11.21 -13.63 7.14
C SER A 502 -12.15 -14.62 7.84
N ALA A 503 -13.01 -14.13 8.74
CA ALA A 503 -14.02 -14.93 9.42
C ALA A 503 -15.05 -15.51 8.42
N TYR A 504 -15.50 -14.70 7.44
CA TYR A 504 -16.42 -15.17 6.40
C TYR A 504 -15.82 -16.32 5.58
N LEU A 505 -14.57 -16.18 5.14
CA LEU A 505 -13.87 -17.23 4.39
C LEU A 505 -13.61 -18.47 5.24
N GLY A 506 -13.32 -18.30 6.52
CA GLY A 506 -13.19 -19.39 7.49
C GLY A 506 -14.51 -20.10 7.87
N GLY A 507 -15.66 -19.65 7.34
CA GLY A 507 -16.99 -20.20 7.63
C GLY A 507 -17.65 -19.68 8.91
N ALA A 508 -17.04 -18.69 9.58
CA ALA A 508 -17.58 -18.03 10.78
C ALA A 508 -18.46 -16.82 10.41
N ALA A 509 -19.55 -17.06 9.69
CA ALA A 509 -20.41 -16.02 9.11
C ALA A 509 -21.03 -15.09 10.19
N GLU A 510 -21.29 -15.59 11.39
CA GLU A 510 -21.78 -14.78 12.51
C GLU A 510 -20.74 -13.75 12.96
N GLN A 511 -19.50 -14.18 13.16
CA GLN A 511 -18.41 -13.29 13.55
C GLN A 511 -18.19 -12.24 12.46
N ALA A 512 -18.21 -12.66 11.19
CA ALA A 512 -18.10 -11.76 10.05
C ALA A 512 -19.19 -10.68 10.05
N ALA A 513 -20.44 -11.07 10.29
CA ALA A 513 -21.57 -10.13 10.35
C ALA A 513 -21.45 -9.16 11.53
N ILE A 514 -21.00 -9.65 12.70
CA ILE A 514 -20.74 -8.81 13.89
C ILE A 514 -19.65 -7.79 13.59
N ASP A 515 -18.50 -8.21 13.07
CA ASP A 515 -17.35 -7.35 12.79
C ASP A 515 -17.71 -6.24 11.78
N VAL A 516 -18.40 -6.60 10.70
CA VAL A 516 -18.82 -5.63 9.67
C VAL A 516 -19.89 -4.68 10.20
N THR A 517 -20.82 -5.16 11.05
CA THR A 517 -21.86 -4.31 11.67
C THR A 517 -21.21 -3.33 12.65
N LEU A 518 -20.31 -3.80 13.51
CA LEU A 518 -19.58 -2.95 14.46
C LEU A 518 -18.77 -1.86 13.73
N TRP A 519 -18.09 -2.23 12.65
CA TRP A 519 -17.37 -1.28 11.81
C TRP A 519 -18.31 -0.20 11.26
N HIS A 520 -19.45 -0.63 10.72
CA HIS A 520 -20.43 0.26 10.16
C HIS A 520 -21.04 1.22 11.20
N ASP A 521 -21.37 0.71 12.40
CA ASP A 521 -21.96 1.50 13.50
C ASP A 521 -20.96 2.52 14.08
N ARG A 522 -19.66 2.22 14.02
CA ARG A 522 -18.59 3.14 14.40
C ARG A 522 -18.30 4.21 13.33
N GLY A 523 -19.02 4.21 12.21
CA GLY A 523 -18.77 5.13 11.09
C GLY A 523 -17.42 4.85 10.41
N GLY A 524 -17.05 3.57 10.29
CA GLY A 524 -15.77 3.12 9.77
C GLY A 524 -15.44 3.73 8.41
N PRO A 525 -14.17 4.07 8.16
CA PRO A 525 -13.74 4.68 6.92
C PRO A 525 -13.85 3.66 5.78
N GLU A 526 -14.59 4.02 4.75
CA GLU A 526 -14.59 3.29 3.48
C GLU A 526 -13.68 4.01 2.49
N PRO A 527 -12.79 3.29 1.78
CA PRO A 527 -12.08 3.88 0.66
C PRO A 527 -13.08 4.42 -0.36
N VAL A 528 -12.82 5.61 -0.90
CA VAL A 528 -13.68 6.17 -1.96
C VAL A 528 -13.58 5.31 -3.22
N LEU A 529 -12.37 4.85 -3.54
CA LEU A 529 -12.16 3.86 -4.60
C LEU A 529 -12.64 2.48 -4.11
N GLY A 530 -13.65 1.93 -4.78
CA GLY A 530 -14.33 0.71 -4.35
C GLY A 530 -13.43 -0.52 -4.40
N ILE A 531 -13.26 -1.19 -3.26
CA ILE A 531 -12.53 -2.46 -3.19
C ILE A 531 -13.53 -3.61 -3.10
N PRO A 532 -13.52 -4.60 -4.02
CA PRO A 532 -14.41 -5.75 -3.97
C PRO A 532 -14.18 -6.62 -2.72
N GLY A 533 -15.20 -7.38 -2.29
CA GLY A 533 -15.03 -8.50 -1.35
C GLY A 533 -15.76 -8.42 -0.01
N LEU A 534 -16.64 -7.43 0.22
CA LEU A 534 -17.40 -7.32 1.49
C LEU A 534 -18.92 -7.26 1.34
N ASP A 535 -19.40 -7.18 0.10
CA ASP A 535 -20.82 -6.96 -0.17
C ASP A 535 -21.68 -8.18 0.17
N GLU A 536 -21.05 -9.34 0.38
CA GLU A 536 -21.70 -10.59 0.80
C GLU A 536 -22.14 -10.56 2.26
N VAL A 537 -21.46 -9.83 3.11
CA VAL A 537 -21.58 -9.91 4.57
C VAL A 537 -22.18 -8.65 5.18
N GLY A 538 -21.87 -7.48 4.64
CA GLY A 538 -22.19 -6.20 5.25
C GLY A 538 -23.45 -5.51 4.74
N PRO A 539 -23.90 -4.47 5.42
CA PRO A 539 -24.89 -3.53 4.90
C PRO A 539 -24.32 -2.77 3.68
N VAL A 540 -25.22 -2.18 2.88
CA VAL A 540 -24.81 -1.36 1.74
C VAL A 540 -23.97 -0.16 2.20
N ALA A 541 -22.89 0.12 1.48
CA ALA A 541 -22.03 1.26 1.75
C ALA A 541 -22.82 2.58 1.91
N ARG A 542 -22.47 3.36 2.93
CA ARG A 542 -23.15 4.65 3.21
C ARG A 542 -22.76 5.76 2.24
N ARG A 543 -21.57 5.63 1.62
CA ARG A 543 -21.02 6.63 0.69
C ARG A 543 -20.97 6.09 -0.72
N PRO A 544 -21.17 6.94 -1.74
CA PRO A 544 -20.91 6.54 -3.12
C PRO A 544 -19.45 6.12 -3.25
N ARG A 545 -19.20 4.98 -3.93
CA ARG A 545 -17.88 4.48 -4.26
C ARG A 545 -17.60 4.76 -5.73
N VAL A 546 -16.37 5.17 -6.02
CA VAL A 546 -15.87 5.29 -7.38
C VAL A 546 -15.28 3.95 -7.79
N GLU A 547 -15.88 3.32 -8.76
CA GLU A 547 -15.49 2.00 -9.25
C GLU A 547 -16.02 1.77 -10.67
N PRO A 548 -15.51 0.79 -11.42
CA PRO A 548 -16.03 0.46 -12.74
C PRO A 548 -17.53 0.11 -12.70
N PRO A 549 -18.29 0.42 -13.78
CA PRO A 549 -19.73 0.09 -13.85
C PRO A 549 -20.02 -1.38 -13.65
N GLU A 550 -19.07 -2.24 -14.02
CA GLU A 550 -19.18 -3.69 -13.86
C GLU A 550 -19.11 -4.09 -12.37
N THR A 551 -18.17 -3.57 -11.61
CA THR A 551 -18.05 -3.78 -10.17
C THR A 551 -19.31 -3.27 -9.44
N THR A 552 -19.82 -2.10 -9.83
CA THR A 552 -21.12 -1.57 -9.35
C THR A 552 -22.26 -2.54 -9.65
N ARG A 553 -22.29 -3.12 -10.86
CA ARG A 553 -23.32 -4.10 -11.26
C ARG A 553 -23.21 -5.38 -10.43
N ALA A 554 -22.00 -5.90 -10.23
CA ALA A 554 -21.77 -7.08 -9.39
C ALA A 554 -22.28 -6.85 -7.97
N ARG A 555 -21.96 -5.73 -7.36
CA ARG A 555 -22.44 -5.33 -6.03
C ARG A 555 -23.97 -5.23 -5.98
N GLY A 556 -24.59 -4.65 -7.00
CA GLY A 556 -26.06 -4.61 -7.13
C GLY A 556 -26.69 -6.00 -7.19
N LEU A 557 -26.08 -6.94 -7.91
CA LEU A 557 -26.52 -8.33 -7.95
C LEU A 557 -26.38 -9.02 -6.59
N LEU A 558 -25.25 -8.86 -5.90
CA LEU A 558 -25.03 -9.42 -4.57
C LEU A 558 -26.07 -8.90 -3.58
N HIS A 559 -26.34 -7.60 -3.59
CA HIS A 559 -27.39 -7.00 -2.75
C HIS A 559 -28.76 -7.55 -3.10
N ARG A 560 -29.12 -7.63 -4.40
CA ARG A 560 -30.39 -8.18 -4.86
C ARG A 560 -30.58 -9.62 -4.40
N ILE A 561 -29.55 -10.50 -4.53
CA ILE A 561 -29.61 -11.89 -4.07
C ILE A 561 -29.93 -11.98 -2.57
N ARG A 562 -29.31 -11.13 -1.75
CA ARG A 562 -29.49 -11.13 -0.29
C ARG A 562 -30.85 -10.64 0.15
N THR A 563 -31.44 -9.69 -0.56
CA THR A 563 -32.69 -9.00 -0.16
C THR A 563 -33.94 -9.53 -0.85
N LEU A 564 -33.78 -10.40 -1.85
CA LEU A 564 -34.88 -10.88 -2.66
C LEU A 564 -35.81 -11.82 -1.86
N PRO A 565 -37.12 -11.51 -1.73
CA PRO A 565 -38.06 -12.37 -1.03
C PRO A 565 -38.31 -13.69 -1.77
N GLU A 566 -38.68 -14.73 -1.03
CA GLU A 566 -38.96 -16.08 -1.58
C GLU A 566 -39.97 -16.05 -2.73
N SER A 567 -41.00 -15.23 -2.61
CA SER A 567 -42.07 -15.12 -3.62
C SER A 567 -41.57 -14.68 -5.01
N SER A 568 -40.47 -13.90 -5.04
CA SER A 568 -39.88 -13.37 -6.28
C SER A 568 -38.73 -14.24 -6.77
N TRP A 569 -38.14 -15.07 -5.91
CA TRP A 569 -36.90 -15.80 -6.17
C TRP A 569 -36.94 -16.62 -7.48
N ARG A 570 -37.92 -17.46 -7.65
CA ARG A 570 -37.99 -18.34 -8.83
C ARG A 570 -38.04 -17.58 -10.14
N ARG A 571 -38.68 -16.40 -10.15
CA ARG A 571 -38.80 -15.56 -11.34
C ARG A 571 -37.50 -14.83 -11.65
N GLU A 572 -36.82 -14.33 -10.62
CA GLU A 572 -35.68 -13.41 -10.76
C GLU A 572 -34.33 -14.16 -10.75
N HIS A 573 -34.26 -15.35 -10.20
CA HIS A 573 -33.04 -16.14 -10.12
C HIS A 573 -32.33 -16.32 -11.47
N ASP A 574 -33.07 -16.70 -12.52
CA ASP A 574 -32.49 -16.93 -13.85
C ASP A 574 -31.97 -15.64 -14.49
N GLU A 575 -32.69 -14.54 -14.29
CA GLU A 575 -32.26 -13.20 -14.74
C GLU A 575 -30.98 -12.76 -14.06
N ILE A 576 -30.90 -12.92 -12.71
CA ILE A 576 -29.72 -12.60 -11.91
C ILE A 576 -28.54 -13.46 -12.37
N ALA A 577 -28.74 -14.78 -12.51
CA ALA A 577 -27.71 -15.69 -12.97
C ALA A 577 -27.22 -15.35 -14.38
N GLN A 578 -28.15 -15.00 -15.31
CA GLN A 578 -27.79 -14.59 -16.66
C GLN A 578 -27.00 -13.27 -16.67
N THR A 579 -27.40 -12.31 -15.85
CA THR A 579 -26.71 -11.03 -15.73
C THR A 579 -25.32 -11.21 -15.10
N GLY A 580 -25.19 -12.04 -14.07
CA GLY A 580 -23.92 -12.41 -13.45
C GLY A 580 -22.94 -13.05 -14.43
N ARG A 581 -23.41 -13.94 -15.34
CA ARG A 581 -22.56 -14.57 -16.36
C ARG A 581 -22.01 -13.60 -17.40
N ARG A 582 -22.58 -12.40 -17.54
CA ARG A 582 -22.10 -11.35 -18.45
C ARG A 582 -21.02 -10.47 -17.84
N LEU A 583 -20.74 -10.62 -16.55
CA LEU A 583 -19.61 -9.95 -15.92
C LEU A 583 -18.30 -10.49 -16.51
N THR A 584 -17.36 -9.60 -16.82
CA THR A 584 -16.06 -9.95 -17.41
C THR A 584 -15.05 -10.33 -16.33
N SER A 585 -15.09 -9.67 -15.15
CA SER A 585 -14.25 -9.99 -14.03
C SER A 585 -14.55 -11.39 -13.48
N PRO A 586 -13.61 -12.36 -13.55
CA PRO A 586 -13.82 -13.69 -13.02
C PRO A 586 -14.07 -13.68 -11.50
N PHE A 587 -13.42 -12.76 -10.77
CA PHE A 587 -13.61 -12.62 -9.32
C PHE A 587 -15.03 -12.17 -8.96
N ASP A 588 -15.53 -11.09 -9.58
CA ASP A 588 -16.89 -10.59 -9.32
C ASP A 588 -17.96 -11.60 -9.75
N ARG A 589 -17.73 -12.27 -10.88
CA ARG A 589 -18.60 -13.34 -11.34
C ARG A 589 -18.62 -14.53 -10.37
N ALA A 590 -17.45 -14.91 -9.83
CA ALA A 590 -17.34 -15.98 -8.85
C ALA A 590 -18.12 -15.66 -7.57
N ARG A 591 -18.04 -14.41 -7.09
CA ARG A 591 -18.76 -13.94 -5.90
C ARG A 591 -20.29 -14.05 -6.09
N VAL A 592 -20.79 -13.62 -7.24
CA VAL A 592 -22.22 -13.75 -7.59
C VAL A 592 -22.65 -15.21 -7.64
N GLU A 593 -21.87 -16.07 -8.30
CA GLU A 593 -22.14 -17.53 -8.36
C GLU A 593 -22.10 -18.19 -6.97
N ALA A 594 -21.14 -17.82 -6.11
CA ALA A 594 -21.04 -18.35 -4.75
C ALA A 594 -22.26 -17.97 -3.89
N LEU A 595 -22.71 -16.73 -3.98
CA LEU A 595 -23.89 -16.28 -3.23
C LEU A 595 -25.19 -16.85 -3.77
N LEU A 596 -25.35 -16.98 -5.11
CA LEU A 596 -26.46 -17.70 -5.74
C LEU A 596 -26.49 -19.15 -5.26
N GLY A 597 -25.34 -19.84 -5.27
CA GLY A 597 -25.24 -21.22 -4.81
C GLY A 597 -25.67 -21.37 -3.36
N SER A 598 -25.21 -20.48 -2.50
CA SER A 598 -25.57 -20.44 -1.08
C SER A 598 -27.07 -20.22 -0.87
N THR A 599 -27.63 -19.27 -1.61
CA THR A 599 -29.07 -18.93 -1.51
C THR A 599 -29.94 -20.04 -2.07
N CYS A 600 -29.54 -20.69 -3.16
CA CYS A 600 -30.27 -21.91 -3.68
C CYS A 600 -30.30 -23.03 -2.64
N LEU A 601 -29.17 -23.30 -1.97
CA LEU A 601 -29.10 -24.31 -0.91
C LEU A 601 -30.03 -23.95 0.26
N SER A 602 -30.00 -22.71 0.75
CA SER A 602 -30.85 -22.28 1.86
C SER A 602 -32.34 -22.37 1.53
N ARG A 603 -32.69 -22.27 0.24
CA ARG A 603 -34.08 -22.37 -0.28
C ARG A 603 -34.45 -23.78 -0.74
N GLY A 604 -33.62 -24.78 -0.46
CA GLY A 604 -33.90 -26.20 -0.72
C GLY A 604 -33.62 -26.69 -2.16
N ASP A 605 -32.98 -25.88 -3.03
CA ASP A 605 -32.51 -26.30 -4.35
C ASP A 605 -31.05 -26.72 -4.33
N ALA A 606 -30.78 -27.92 -3.82
CA ALA A 606 -29.42 -28.46 -3.72
C ALA A 606 -28.74 -28.66 -5.08
N SER A 607 -29.54 -28.96 -6.13
CA SER A 607 -29.01 -29.18 -7.49
C SER A 607 -28.48 -27.87 -8.09
N ALA A 608 -29.26 -26.79 -8.08
CA ALA A 608 -28.84 -25.49 -8.53
C ALA A 608 -27.68 -24.96 -7.66
N GLY A 609 -27.78 -25.10 -6.32
CA GLY A 609 -26.76 -24.69 -5.38
C GLY A 609 -25.39 -25.29 -5.70
N ARG A 610 -25.31 -26.61 -5.92
CA ARG A 610 -24.07 -27.30 -6.31
C ARG A 610 -23.54 -26.86 -7.66
N ARG A 611 -24.39 -26.60 -8.65
CA ARG A 611 -23.95 -26.09 -9.96
C ARG A 611 -23.29 -24.71 -9.83
N HIS A 612 -23.93 -23.80 -9.10
CA HIS A 612 -23.40 -22.44 -8.85
C HIS A 612 -22.11 -22.48 -8.06
N LEU A 613 -22.01 -23.24 -6.95
CA LEU A 613 -20.77 -23.33 -6.16
C LEU A 613 -19.62 -23.94 -6.96
N ARG A 614 -19.86 -24.96 -7.83
CA ARG A 614 -18.81 -25.48 -8.71
C ARG A 614 -18.35 -24.46 -9.75
N ALA A 615 -19.27 -23.63 -10.27
CA ALA A 615 -18.91 -22.54 -11.16
C ALA A 615 -18.09 -21.48 -10.43
N ALA A 616 -18.47 -21.14 -9.20
CA ALA A 616 -17.73 -20.21 -8.36
C ALA A 616 -16.30 -20.69 -8.06
N SER A 617 -16.11 -21.98 -7.67
CA SER A 617 -14.80 -22.56 -7.39
C SER A 617 -13.84 -22.40 -8.57
N ARG A 618 -14.28 -22.72 -9.80
CA ARG A 618 -13.47 -22.55 -11.02
C ARG A 618 -13.13 -21.10 -11.30
N LEU A 619 -14.09 -20.20 -11.16
CA LEU A 619 -13.88 -18.78 -11.41
C LEU A 619 -12.96 -18.11 -10.36
N PHE A 620 -13.01 -18.56 -9.09
CA PHE A 620 -12.06 -18.13 -8.08
C PHE A 620 -10.63 -18.64 -8.38
N GLU A 621 -10.51 -19.86 -8.93
CA GLU A 621 -9.22 -20.38 -9.40
C GLU A 621 -8.69 -19.57 -10.57
N ASP A 622 -9.53 -19.25 -11.57
CA ASP A 622 -9.16 -18.39 -12.70
C ASP A 622 -8.73 -16.98 -12.26
N ALA A 623 -9.33 -16.45 -11.19
CA ALA A 623 -8.97 -15.17 -10.58
C ALA A 623 -7.72 -15.23 -9.69
N GLY A 624 -7.23 -16.42 -9.32
CA GLY A 624 -6.18 -16.60 -8.31
C GLY A 624 -6.63 -16.32 -6.87
N ALA A 625 -7.94 -16.29 -6.58
CA ALA A 625 -8.50 -16.03 -5.26
C ALA A 625 -8.66 -17.35 -4.47
N LEU A 626 -7.54 -17.95 -4.09
CA LEU A 626 -7.48 -19.33 -3.60
C LEU A 626 -8.22 -19.52 -2.27
N ALA A 627 -8.17 -18.58 -1.34
CA ALA A 627 -8.92 -18.70 -0.08
C ALA A 627 -10.45 -18.68 -0.29
N TRP A 628 -10.93 -17.93 -1.27
CA TRP A 628 -12.34 -17.95 -1.67
C TRP A 628 -12.72 -19.29 -2.31
N LYS A 629 -11.85 -19.84 -3.16
CA LYS A 629 -12.02 -21.17 -3.73
C LYS A 629 -12.13 -22.21 -2.63
N ASP A 630 -11.17 -22.23 -1.70
CA ASP A 630 -11.11 -23.19 -0.60
C ASP A 630 -12.37 -23.12 0.29
N ALA A 631 -12.85 -21.90 0.58
CA ALA A 631 -14.09 -21.70 1.34
C ALA A 631 -15.31 -22.30 0.64
N VAL A 632 -15.41 -22.13 -0.68
CA VAL A 632 -16.50 -22.74 -1.50
C VAL A 632 -16.36 -24.26 -1.56
N GLU A 633 -15.16 -24.79 -1.75
CA GLU A 633 -14.90 -26.25 -1.82
C GLU A 633 -15.15 -26.92 -0.48
N ALA A 634 -14.72 -26.32 0.64
CA ALA A 634 -15.04 -26.81 1.97
C ALA A 634 -16.56 -26.91 2.19
N ARG A 635 -17.32 -25.92 1.69
CA ARG A 635 -18.77 -25.92 1.75
C ARG A 635 -19.38 -27.04 0.88
N LEU A 636 -18.88 -27.24 -0.34
CA LEU A 636 -19.29 -28.33 -1.21
C LEU A 636 -19.00 -29.69 -0.60
N ALA A 637 -17.84 -29.86 0.04
CA ALA A 637 -17.46 -31.12 0.71
C ALA A 637 -18.40 -31.42 1.89
N ARG A 638 -18.67 -30.44 2.76
CA ARG A 638 -19.63 -30.61 3.89
C ARG A 638 -21.03 -30.97 3.38
N LEU A 639 -21.50 -30.32 2.33
CA LEU A 639 -22.79 -30.62 1.71
C LEU A 639 -22.82 -32.07 1.16
N THR A 640 -21.74 -32.49 0.49
CA THR A 640 -21.65 -33.86 -0.07
C THR A 640 -21.68 -34.90 1.04
N ILE A 641 -20.94 -34.72 2.12
CA ILE A 641 -20.95 -35.61 3.29
C ILE A 641 -22.34 -35.68 3.91
N ALA A 642 -22.99 -34.51 4.11
CA ALA A 642 -24.32 -34.44 4.67
C ALA A 642 -25.37 -35.17 3.82
N LEU A 643 -25.26 -35.11 2.49
CA LEU A 643 -26.14 -35.79 1.56
C LEU A 643 -25.84 -37.29 1.46
N SER A 644 -24.57 -37.71 1.49
CA SER A 644 -24.17 -39.12 1.52
C SER A 644 -24.69 -39.85 2.75
N ALA A 645 -24.59 -39.18 3.92
CA ALA A 645 -25.12 -39.72 5.17
C ALA A 645 -26.65 -39.92 5.15
N GLN A 646 -27.38 -39.25 4.25
CA GLN A 646 -28.83 -39.41 4.06
C GLN A 646 -29.19 -40.42 2.97
N SER A 647 -28.22 -40.83 2.13
CA SER A 647 -28.49 -41.63 0.92
C SER A 647 -28.15 -43.12 1.04
N ASP A 648 -27.53 -43.57 2.15
CA ASP A 648 -27.28 -45.02 2.33
C ASP A 648 -28.59 -45.75 2.57
N PRO A 649 -29.07 -46.58 1.60
CA PRO A 649 -30.23 -47.43 1.86
C PRO A 649 -29.80 -48.52 2.83
N VAL A 650 -30.48 -48.56 3.94
CA VAL A 650 -30.41 -49.62 4.93
C VAL A 650 -30.58 -50.97 4.26
N THR A 651 -29.48 -51.69 4.00
CA THR A 651 -29.46 -53.09 3.68
C THR A 651 -28.48 -53.78 4.64
N GLU A 652 -28.83 -53.75 5.94
CA GLU A 652 -28.51 -54.82 6.91
C GLU A 652 -29.23 -54.53 8.22
N PRO A 653 -29.60 -55.61 8.99
CA PRO A 653 -30.53 -55.47 10.08
C PRO A 653 -29.87 -54.95 11.35
N ILE A 654 -30.45 -53.89 11.88
CA ILE A 654 -30.51 -53.51 13.29
C ILE A 654 -29.25 -53.76 14.11
N ALA A 655 -28.31 -52.86 14.04
CA ALA A 655 -27.47 -52.50 15.18
C ALA A 655 -27.02 -51.04 15.04
N VAL A 656 -27.71 -50.16 15.77
CA VAL A 656 -27.19 -48.86 16.25
C VAL A 656 -26.52 -47.95 15.20
N ILE A 657 -27.29 -47.34 14.30
CA ILE A 657 -26.92 -46.03 13.71
C ILE A 657 -27.96 -45.01 14.19
N ARG A 658 -27.71 -44.48 15.35
CA ARG A 658 -28.41 -43.32 15.92
C ARG A 658 -27.54 -42.08 15.82
N ASP A 659 -27.14 -41.61 14.66
CA ASP A 659 -26.50 -40.27 14.61
C ASP A 659 -26.28 -39.70 13.17
N ALA A 660 -27.06 -40.12 12.19
CA ALA A 660 -27.14 -39.33 10.94
C ALA A 660 -28.11 -38.14 11.19
N ASP A 661 -27.61 -36.95 11.38
CA ASP A 661 -28.45 -35.74 11.49
C ASP A 661 -29.23 -35.54 10.16
N PRO A 662 -30.58 -35.78 10.15
CA PRO A 662 -31.36 -35.66 8.93
C PRO A 662 -31.42 -34.23 8.36
N LEU A 663 -30.92 -33.24 9.12
CA LEU A 663 -30.88 -31.83 8.78
C LEU A 663 -29.47 -31.34 8.50
N ALA A 664 -28.47 -32.25 8.45
CA ALA A 664 -27.07 -31.85 8.23
C ALA A 664 -26.83 -31.03 6.96
N ALA A 665 -27.50 -31.41 5.86
CA ALA A 665 -27.44 -30.66 4.61
C ALA A 665 -28.00 -29.23 4.73
N SER A 666 -29.09 -29.07 5.49
CA SER A 666 -29.71 -27.78 5.74
C SER A 666 -28.87 -26.93 6.67
N ARG A 667 -28.17 -27.51 7.65
CA ARG A 667 -27.21 -26.84 8.52
C ARG A 667 -26.10 -26.20 7.67
N VAL A 668 -25.48 -26.98 6.78
CA VAL A 668 -24.44 -26.47 5.87
C VAL A 668 -24.99 -25.40 4.91
N ALA A 669 -26.22 -25.62 4.39
CA ALA A 669 -26.85 -24.67 3.48
C ALA A 669 -27.09 -23.29 4.13
N TRP A 670 -27.35 -23.25 5.43
CA TRP A 670 -27.73 -22.03 6.14
C TRP A 670 -26.56 -21.32 6.84
N GLU A 671 -25.37 -21.90 6.88
CA GLU A 671 -24.17 -21.31 7.49
C GLU A 671 -23.79 -19.91 6.97
N THR A 672 -24.21 -19.55 5.75
CA THR A 672 -23.95 -18.22 5.18
C THR A 672 -25.07 -17.20 5.38
N LEU A 673 -26.21 -17.64 5.90
CA LEU A 673 -27.39 -16.79 6.08
C LEU A 673 -27.76 -16.60 7.53
N LEU A 674 -27.42 -17.57 8.36
CA LEU A 674 -27.78 -17.64 9.77
C LEU A 674 -26.53 -17.68 10.64
N THR A 675 -26.62 -17.09 11.80
CA THR A 675 -25.62 -17.24 12.86
C THR A 675 -25.64 -18.67 13.41
N GLU A 676 -24.56 -19.12 14.04
CA GLU A 676 -24.49 -20.45 14.65
C GLU A 676 -25.64 -20.68 15.62
N ARG A 677 -26.00 -19.66 16.41
CA ARG A 677 -27.12 -19.72 17.35
C ARG A 677 -28.48 -19.79 16.65
N GLU A 678 -28.65 -19.05 15.55
CA GLU A 678 -29.85 -19.13 14.73
C GLU A 678 -29.95 -20.50 14.03
N ILE A 679 -28.86 -21.09 13.59
CA ILE A 679 -28.81 -22.46 13.05
C ILE A 679 -29.25 -23.46 14.10
N GLU A 680 -28.71 -23.37 15.33
CA GLU A 680 -29.13 -24.23 16.44
C GLU A 680 -30.64 -24.16 16.69
N VAL A 681 -31.17 -22.93 16.78
CA VAL A 681 -32.62 -22.71 16.95
C VAL A 681 -33.38 -23.27 15.74
N ALA A 682 -32.95 -22.99 14.53
CA ALA A 682 -33.58 -23.43 13.30
C ALA A 682 -33.65 -24.95 13.20
N MET A 683 -32.55 -25.66 13.53
CA MET A 683 -32.49 -27.11 13.54
C MET A 683 -33.43 -27.72 14.57
N ARG A 684 -33.53 -27.17 15.77
CA ARG A 684 -34.43 -27.61 16.82
C ARG A 684 -35.92 -27.34 16.45
N VAL A 685 -36.20 -26.21 15.85
CA VAL A 685 -37.57 -25.90 15.31
C VAL A 685 -37.92 -26.87 14.19
N ALA A 686 -37.00 -27.14 13.27
CA ALA A 686 -37.22 -28.09 12.16
C ALA A 686 -37.39 -29.53 12.63
N SER A 687 -36.78 -29.90 13.76
CA SER A 687 -36.96 -31.20 14.44
C SER A 687 -38.26 -31.28 15.27
N GLY A 688 -39.07 -30.22 15.31
CA GLY A 688 -40.38 -30.20 16.00
C GLY A 688 -40.33 -29.71 17.46
N GLY A 689 -39.19 -29.24 17.98
CA GLY A 689 -39.05 -28.78 19.36
C GLY A 689 -39.88 -27.53 19.68
N GLU A 690 -40.58 -27.48 20.83
CA GLU A 690 -41.31 -26.29 21.26
C GLU A 690 -40.39 -25.21 21.78
N ASN A 691 -40.81 -23.91 21.70
CA ASN A 691 -39.99 -22.78 22.13
C ASN A 691 -39.51 -22.93 23.59
N ARG A 692 -40.27 -23.57 24.44
CA ARG A 692 -39.94 -23.81 25.86
C ARG A 692 -38.85 -24.88 26.00
N GLU A 693 -38.90 -25.92 25.20
CA GLU A 693 -37.89 -26.99 25.15
C GLU A 693 -36.58 -26.45 24.56
N ILE A 694 -36.67 -25.64 23.50
CA ILE A 694 -35.53 -24.97 22.87
C ILE A 694 -34.87 -24.01 23.87
N ALA A 695 -35.66 -23.23 24.60
CA ALA A 695 -35.18 -22.30 25.60
C ALA A 695 -34.41 -23.02 26.72
N THR A 696 -34.95 -24.16 27.19
CA THR A 696 -34.28 -25.00 28.24
C THR A 696 -33.01 -25.62 27.69
N ALA A 697 -33.04 -26.16 26.48
CA ALA A 697 -31.87 -26.81 25.86
C ALA A 697 -30.73 -25.86 25.52
N LEU A 698 -31.03 -24.58 25.33
CA LEU A 698 -30.08 -23.55 24.93
C LEU A 698 -29.74 -22.57 26.08
N ASP A 699 -30.29 -22.79 27.26
CA ASP A 699 -30.11 -21.98 28.50
C ASP A 699 -30.45 -20.48 28.23
N VAL A 700 -31.58 -20.22 27.60
CA VAL A 700 -32.07 -18.86 27.32
C VAL A 700 -33.53 -18.72 27.68
N SER A 701 -34.05 -17.47 27.69
CA SER A 701 -35.49 -17.25 27.91
C SER A 701 -36.32 -17.65 26.71
N VAL A 702 -37.60 -18.07 26.95
CA VAL A 702 -38.57 -18.36 25.87
C VAL A 702 -38.71 -17.15 24.94
N ARG A 703 -38.70 -15.93 25.49
CA ARG A 703 -38.77 -14.68 24.74
C ARG A 703 -37.56 -14.50 23.80
N THR A 704 -36.38 -14.93 24.22
CA THR A 704 -35.17 -14.92 23.38
C THR A 704 -35.31 -15.85 22.19
N VAL A 705 -35.89 -17.06 22.44
CA VAL A 705 -36.17 -18.02 21.36
C VAL A 705 -37.21 -17.46 20.37
N GLU A 706 -38.27 -16.80 20.84
CA GLU A 706 -39.26 -16.16 19.97
C GLU A 706 -38.64 -15.09 19.07
N VAL A 707 -37.74 -14.27 19.60
CA VAL A 707 -37.00 -13.27 18.84
C VAL A 707 -36.11 -13.93 17.77
N HIS A 708 -35.42 -15.01 18.12
CA HIS A 708 -34.61 -15.76 17.14
C HIS A 708 -35.49 -16.39 16.06
N VAL A 709 -36.60 -17.02 16.41
CA VAL A 709 -37.53 -17.63 15.45
C VAL A 709 -38.12 -16.58 14.51
N GLY A 710 -38.48 -15.40 15.00
CA GLY A 710 -38.94 -14.28 14.15
C GLY A 710 -37.87 -13.88 13.12
N ARG A 711 -36.62 -13.68 13.58
CA ARG A 711 -35.49 -13.37 12.69
C ARG A 711 -35.18 -14.46 11.68
N LEU A 712 -35.33 -15.74 12.08
CA LEU A 712 -35.18 -16.87 11.19
C LEU A 712 -36.20 -16.86 10.06
N PHE A 713 -37.47 -16.56 10.38
CA PHE A 713 -38.53 -16.48 9.36
C PHE A 713 -38.23 -15.37 8.35
N ASP A 714 -37.79 -14.21 8.81
CA ASP A 714 -37.41 -13.09 7.95
C ASP A 714 -36.20 -13.44 7.05
N LYS A 715 -35.12 -14.01 7.64
CA LYS A 715 -33.89 -14.35 6.90
C LYS A 715 -34.06 -15.48 5.90
N LEU A 716 -34.87 -16.49 6.21
CA LEU A 716 -35.12 -17.65 5.33
C LEU A 716 -36.35 -17.46 4.42
N GLY A 717 -37.07 -16.35 4.58
CA GLY A 717 -38.25 -16.03 3.77
C GLY A 717 -39.43 -16.98 4.00
N VAL A 718 -39.53 -17.55 5.22
CA VAL A 718 -40.63 -18.48 5.61
C VAL A 718 -41.62 -17.78 6.54
N ARG A 719 -42.86 -18.17 6.52
CA ARG A 719 -43.96 -17.49 7.24
C ARG A 719 -44.30 -18.14 8.58
N ASN A 720 -43.93 -19.39 8.77
CA ASN A 720 -44.25 -20.16 9.97
C ASN A 720 -43.28 -21.32 10.15
N ARG A 721 -43.36 -21.97 11.32
CA ARG A 721 -42.46 -23.09 11.68
C ARG A 721 -42.64 -24.33 10.78
N VAL A 722 -43.84 -24.55 10.22
CA VAL A 722 -44.09 -25.67 9.32
C VAL A 722 -43.35 -25.45 8.00
N GLU A 723 -43.41 -24.23 7.46
CA GLU A 723 -42.62 -23.85 6.28
C GLU A 723 -41.10 -23.96 6.53
N LEU A 724 -40.63 -23.60 7.72
CA LEU A 724 -39.23 -23.78 8.11
C LEU A 724 -38.85 -25.27 8.14
N ALA A 725 -39.65 -26.11 8.76
CA ALA A 725 -39.41 -27.53 8.79
C ALA A 725 -39.46 -28.18 7.40
N VAL A 726 -40.40 -27.78 6.56
CA VAL A 726 -40.48 -28.24 5.17
C VAL A 726 -39.22 -27.79 4.39
N LEU A 727 -38.80 -26.57 4.55
CA LEU A 727 -37.58 -26.03 3.91
C LEU A 727 -36.35 -26.83 4.36
N ALA A 728 -36.20 -27.06 5.67
CA ALA A 728 -35.10 -27.83 6.23
C ALA A 728 -35.05 -29.27 5.69
N HIS A 729 -36.18 -29.94 5.59
CA HIS A 729 -36.26 -31.32 5.05
C HIS A 729 -36.22 -31.39 3.52
N ARG A 730 -36.57 -30.30 2.81
CA ARG A 730 -36.43 -30.26 1.33
C ARG A 730 -34.99 -30.24 0.89
N THR A 731 -34.11 -29.53 1.58
CA THR A 731 -32.68 -29.49 1.29
C THR A 731 -32.03 -30.88 1.43
N GLY A 732 -32.56 -31.72 2.31
CA GLY A 732 -32.14 -33.13 2.48
C GLY A 732 -32.79 -34.14 1.55
N ARG A 733 -33.92 -33.83 0.87
CA ARG A 733 -34.71 -34.77 0.08
C ARG A 733 -34.53 -34.69 -1.44
N VAL A 734 -33.63 -33.91 -1.95
CA VAL A 734 -33.40 -33.76 -3.39
C VAL A 734 -32.43 -34.83 -3.88
N PHE A 735 -32.85 -36.08 -3.74
CA PHE A 735 -32.33 -37.26 -4.49
C PHE A 735 -33.37 -38.38 -4.50
#